data_a3f5d3cd45d92a1cf1ed68cd2694a44f
#
_entry.id   a3f5d3cd45d92a1cf1ed68cd2694a44f
#
_cell.length_a   1.000
_cell.length_b   1.000
_cell.length_c   1.000
_cell.angle_alpha   90.00
_cell.angle_beta   90.00
_cell.angle_gamma   90.00
#
_symmetry.space_group_name_H-M   'P 1'
#
loop_
_entity.id
_entity.type
_entity.pdbx_description
1 polymer ?
#
loop_
_entity_poly.entity_id
_entity_poly.type
_entity_poly.pdbx_seq_one_letter_code
_entity_poly.pdbx_strand_id
1 'polypeptide(L)'
;MGTGYLIQFYIACLILSFVALPISYRLCNRFADGGFMISKSLGLYISGYAMWLLSSAHILKFSQGSCVIVLLLTAVLMYTPVIISIYKKKDNGFIAYLKSHAKAIIIAEIAFLVIFVILNWIFAHRIPSTDTERMMDLGFMMSMYKTDYMPPLDLWASGEIINYYYFGQYIITYLTKLSFIPVGFGYTFGFFMIAAWAVVAIFLLVYDITKSRIAGVISGAAVIFSGNFHYVVFAKIVPMLWDILQLEGDKPSYWFADSTRYIGYTPEVTTDRTIHEFPSYSFIVGDLHAHVVNILVVVVILSLLWAYLKSLSDKKNETKPVTKKTKAEKKEEESKKTFKGSPLLSECCNGYFLLIGFLLGISSMSNYWDFPIYYVVSGSIILFGMMRVYGIKKGLWGSVILSGLFIMLINMAVSFVFNMKFNKMVSGIGSVMRRSLFHQLVLLWGFPVVMLICFIILLIRLRKLDDKRLYALLLGLCATGLVLIPEFIFVKDIYIDAFPRANTMFKLGYEAFIMFGTCSGIIMNEFWETSKEEEGYKAHLYKKTAVIFFVCFLMTLGYFVTATRQWIDDYSKENFKGFNAYTSIKNANSYDLKAIEELEKLVEASGAKQPIVLEADGDSYTNTCRVSVLTGYPTVLGWHTHEWLWHNSHSYMEQRRIDVEDIYTSEDANVVRHLLDKYNVDYVYIGSCEYSKYEVIQNGILESMGQVVYWENSDTGQLIEIIKVR
;
A
#
# COMPACT_ATOMS: atom_id res chain seq x y z
N MET A 1 -6.86 2.00 26.77
CA MET A 1 -6.63 3.41 26.40
C MET A 1 -6.53 3.53 24.88
N GLY A 2 -6.97 4.66 24.28
CA GLY A 2 -6.84 4.88 22.81
C GLY A 2 -8.15 5.00 22.04
N THR A 3 -9.33 4.69 22.64
CA THR A 3 -10.62 4.82 21.95
C THR A 3 -10.90 6.27 21.49
N GLY A 4 -10.49 7.27 22.27
CA GLY A 4 -10.60 8.68 21.90
C GLY A 4 -9.77 8.99 20.63
N TYR A 5 -8.56 8.45 20.54
CA TYR A 5 -7.71 8.61 19.35
C TYR A 5 -8.29 7.92 18.11
N LEU A 6 -8.96 6.76 18.27
CA LEU A 6 -9.65 6.10 17.16
C LEU A 6 -10.77 6.97 16.59
N ILE A 7 -11.53 7.64 17.46
CA ILE A 7 -12.59 8.57 17.04
C ILE A 7 -11.98 9.79 16.31
N GLN A 8 -10.91 10.39 16.84
CA GLN A 8 -10.20 11.52 16.21
C GLN A 8 -9.69 11.14 14.81
N PHE A 9 -9.06 9.96 14.69
CA PHE A 9 -8.57 9.44 13.41
C PHE A 9 -9.72 9.23 12.41
N TYR A 10 -10.82 8.62 12.85
CA TYR A 10 -12.00 8.42 12.01
C TYR A 10 -12.60 9.75 11.53
N ILE A 11 -12.70 10.76 12.41
CA ILE A 11 -13.19 12.10 12.04
C ILE A 11 -12.30 12.72 10.98
N ALA A 12 -10.97 12.63 11.10
CA ALA A 12 -10.05 13.12 10.08
C ALA A 12 -10.26 12.41 8.73
N CYS A 13 -10.43 11.07 8.73
CA CYS A 13 -10.76 10.30 7.52
C CYS A 13 -12.10 10.75 6.89
N LEU A 14 -13.09 11.04 7.71
CA LEU A 14 -14.40 11.51 7.25
C LEU A 14 -14.30 12.92 6.62
N ILE A 15 -13.56 13.83 7.24
CA ILE A 15 -13.31 15.19 6.70
C ILE A 15 -12.64 15.10 5.33
N LEU A 16 -11.62 14.25 5.18
CA LEU A 16 -10.92 14.03 3.91
C LEU A 16 -11.87 13.59 2.79
N SER A 17 -12.91 12.81 3.11
CA SER A 17 -13.91 12.38 2.12
C SER A 17 -14.65 13.57 1.50
N PHE A 18 -14.87 14.64 2.25
CA PHE A 18 -15.53 15.82 1.74
C PHE A 18 -14.59 16.72 0.92
N VAL A 19 -13.29 16.73 1.18
CA VAL A 19 -12.33 17.65 0.53
C VAL A 19 -12.30 17.46 -0.99
N ALA A 20 -12.20 16.21 -1.49
CA ALA A 20 -12.14 15.92 -2.92
C ALA A 20 -13.49 15.54 -3.54
N LEU A 21 -14.60 15.67 -2.80
CA LEU A 21 -15.94 15.31 -3.28
C LEU A 21 -16.37 16.04 -4.57
N PRO A 22 -16.00 17.33 -4.80
CA PRO A 22 -16.25 17.99 -6.08
C PRO A 22 -15.62 17.31 -7.30
N ILE A 23 -14.48 16.63 -7.12
CA ILE A 23 -13.84 15.83 -8.19
C ILE A 23 -14.66 14.57 -8.45
N SER A 24 -15.01 13.84 -7.38
CA SER A 24 -15.84 12.63 -7.49
C SER A 24 -17.20 12.93 -8.10
N TYR A 25 -17.83 14.04 -7.75
CA TYR A 25 -19.06 14.51 -8.38
C TYR A 25 -18.95 14.61 -9.91
N ARG A 26 -17.81 15.06 -10.43
CA ARG A 26 -17.59 15.22 -11.87
C ARG A 26 -17.25 13.93 -12.60
N LEU A 27 -16.46 13.07 -11.97
CA LEU A 27 -15.88 11.90 -12.63
C LEU A 27 -16.48 10.57 -12.17
N CYS A 28 -16.99 10.50 -10.95
CA CYS A 28 -17.42 9.26 -10.31
C CYS A 28 -18.87 9.30 -9.80
N ASN A 29 -19.69 10.27 -10.23
CA ASN A 29 -21.08 10.44 -9.78
C ASN A 29 -22.00 9.25 -10.09
N ARG A 30 -21.58 8.34 -10.95
CA ARG A 30 -22.32 7.13 -11.33
C ARG A 30 -22.19 5.98 -10.35
N PHE A 31 -21.17 6.00 -9.50
CA PHE A 31 -21.06 5.01 -8.43
C PHE A 31 -22.25 5.13 -7.48
N ALA A 32 -22.58 4.01 -6.83
CA ALA A 32 -23.74 3.98 -5.93
C ALA A 32 -23.66 5.02 -4.81
N ASP A 33 -22.46 5.26 -4.29
CA ASP A 33 -22.14 6.28 -3.27
C ASP A 33 -21.71 7.63 -3.89
N GLY A 34 -21.90 7.80 -5.19
CA GLY A 34 -21.44 8.99 -5.93
C GLY A 34 -19.92 9.14 -5.98
N GLY A 35 -19.14 8.12 -5.62
CA GLY A 35 -17.69 8.16 -5.51
C GLY A 35 -17.18 8.74 -4.19
N PHE A 36 -17.98 8.69 -3.13
CA PHE A 36 -17.59 9.20 -1.80
C PHE A 36 -16.39 8.44 -1.22
N MET A 37 -16.33 7.11 -1.37
CA MET A 37 -15.17 6.33 -0.93
C MET A 37 -13.91 6.65 -1.76
N ILE A 38 -14.05 6.90 -3.05
CA ILE A 38 -12.95 7.37 -3.91
C ILE A 38 -12.46 8.74 -3.43
N SER A 39 -13.38 9.64 -3.09
CA SER A 39 -13.07 10.97 -2.56
C SER A 39 -12.26 10.93 -1.27
N LYS A 40 -12.45 9.93 -0.41
CA LYS A 40 -11.68 9.76 0.84
C LYS A 40 -10.18 9.61 0.55
N SER A 41 -9.83 8.72 -0.38
CA SER A 41 -8.45 8.53 -0.82
C SER A 41 -7.91 9.76 -1.58
N LEU A 42 -8.67 10.31 -2.54
CA LEU A 42 -8.25 11.50 -3.28
C LEU A 42 -8.03 12.71 -2.36
N GLY A 43 -8.89 12.92 -1.36
CA GLY A 43 -8.73 13.99 -0.38
C GLY A 43 -7.44 13.85 0.42
N LEU A 44 -7.12 12.63 0.84
CA LEU A 44 -5.88 12.31 1.53
C LEU A 44 -4.65 12.61 0.65
N TYR A 45 -4.62 12.07 -0.57
CA TYR A 45 -3.45 12.21 -1.43
C TYR A 45 -3.28 13.62 -2.00
N ILE A 46 -4.34 14.32 -2.38
CA ILE A 46 -4.23 15.68 -2.94
C ILE A 46 -3.77 16.66 -1.85
N SER A 47 -4.37 16.63 -0.66
CA SER A 47 -3.98 17.54 0.43
C SER A 47 -2.62 17.14 1.03
N GLY A 48 -2.34 15.85 1.18
CA GLY A 48 -1.06 15.36 1.66
C GLY A 48 0.09 15.67 0.69
N TYR A 49 -0.11 15.49 -0.61
CA TYR A 49 0.86 15.87 -1.63
C TYR A 49 1.13 17.39 -1.64
N ALA A 50 0.07 18.21 -1.53
CA ALA A 50 0.23 19.66 -1.43
C ALA A 50 1.07 20.06 -0.21
N MET A 51 0.84 19.43 0.96
CA MET A 51 1.64 19.67 2.17
C MET A 51 3.08 19.20 1.98
N TRP A 52 3.30 18.03 1.39
CA TRP A 52 4.63 17.51 1.09
C TRP A 52 5.42 18.44 0.17
N LEU A 53 4.79 18.91 -0.89
CA LEU A 53 5.43 19.81 -1.87
C LEU A 53 5.80 21.16 -1.23
N LEU A 54 4.89 21.77 -0.44
CA LEU A 54 5.15 23.02 0.28
C LEU A 54 6.24 22.88 1.33
N SER A 55 6.30 21.72 1.98
CA SER A 55 7.36 21.41 2.95
C SER A 55 8.70 21.14 2.25
N SER A 56 8.71 20.42 1.13
CA SER A 56 9.92 20.20 0.33
C SER A 56 10.50 21.48 -0.26
N ALA A 57 9.64 22.45 -0.56
CA ALA A 57 10.03 23.79 -1.00
C ALA A 57 10.41 24.74 0.15
N HIS A 58 10.41 24.28 1.40
CA HIS A 58 10.66 25.09 2.62
C HIS A 58 9.71 26.27 2.81
N ILE A 59 8.51 26.24 2.20
CA ILE A 59 7.48 27.29 2.33
C ILE A 59 6.72 27.13 3.65
N LEU A 60 6.36 25.88 4.01
CA LEU A 60 5.65 25.57 5.26
C LEU A 60 6.34 24.42 5.99
N LYS A 61 6.50 24.55 7.32
CA LYS A 61 6.95 23.45 8.17
C LYS A 61 5.91 22.35 8.21
N PHE A 62 6.34 21.09 8.23
CA PHE A 62 5.46 19.93 8.35
C PHE A 62 4.94 19.81 9.80
N SER A 63 4.11 20.76 10.24
CA SER A 63 3.47 20.82 11.56
C SER A 63 1.99 20.46 11.47
N GLN A 64 1.37 20.12 12.60
CA GLN A 64 -0.08 19.86 12.68
C GLN A 64 -0.90 21.06 12.17
N GLY A 65 -0.52 22.28 12.57
CA GLY A 65 -1.19 23.50 12.12
C GLY A 65 -1.08 23.71 10.61
N SER A 66 0.12 23.50 10.03
CA SER A 66 0.32 23.59 8.58
C SER A 66 -0.50 22.54 7.82
N CYS A 67 -0.61 21.32 8.34
CA CYS A 67 -1.43 20.26 7.74
C CYS A 67 -2.91 20.69 7.68
N VAL A 68 -3.44 21.29 8.74
CA VAL A 68 -4.82 21.79 8.77
C VAL A 68 -5.01 22.95 7.78
N ILE A 69 -4.07 23.91 7.75
CA ILE A 69 -4.13 25.05 6.82
C ILE A 69 -4.15 24.55 5.36
N VAL A 70 -3.25 23.63 5.00
CA VAL A 70 -3.18 23.10 3.63
C VAL A 70 -4.43 22.29 3.29
N LEU A 71 -4.98 21.54 4.23
CA LEU A 71 -6.26 20.83 4.05
C LEU A 71 -7.39 21.80 3.73
N LEU A 72 -7.52 22.89 4.50
CA LEU A 72 -8.54 23.91 4.28
C LEU A 72 -8.37 24.65 2.95
N LEU A 73 -7.14 25.02 2.60
CA LEU A 73 -6.84 25.64 1.29
C LEU A 73 -7.19 24.70 0.14
N THR A 74 -6.85 23.40 0.27
CA THR A 74 -7.23 22.38 -0.72
C THR A 74 -8.75 22.30 -0.85
N ALA A 75 -9.49 22.26 0.24
CA ALA A 75 -10.95 22.25 0.22
C ALA A 75 -11.51 23.50 -0.49
N VAL A 76 -11.02 24.68 -0.15
CA VAL A 76 -11.44 25.94 -0.81
C VAL A 76 -11.22 25.89 -2.32
N LEU A 77 -10.04 25.43 -2.76
CA LEU A 77 -9.73 25.29 -4.20
C LEU A 77 -10.68 24.30 -4.89
N MET A 78 -10.95 23.17 -4.27
CA MET A 78 -11.82 22.14 -4.83
C MET A 78 -13.29 22.59 -4.92
N TYR A 79 -13.78 23.33 -3.92
CA TYR A 79 -15.17 23.78 -3.89
C TYR A 79 -15.42 25.07 -4.68
N THR A 80 -14.41 25.87 -4.97
CA THR A 80 -14.56 27.12 -5.72
C THR A 80 -15.39 26.98 -7.01
N PRO A 81 -15.14 25.99 -7.90
CA PRO A 81 -15.94 25.81 -9.10
C PRO A 81 -17.41 25.45 -8.82
N VAL A 82 -17.67 24.69 -7.74
CA VAL A 82 -19.02 24.32 -7.31
C VAL A 82 -19.78 25.55 -6.81
N ILE A 83 -19.13 26.34 -5.95
CA ILE A 83 -19.68 27.58 -5.41
C ILE A 83 -20.01 28.56 -6.54
N ILE A 84 -19.09 28.73 -7.49
CA ILE A 84 -19.34 29.59 -8.67
C ILE A 84 -20.53 29.07 -9.48
N SER A 85 -20.67 27.74 -9.66
CA SER A 85 -21.79 27.15 -10.38
C SER A 85 -23.11 27.44 -9.68
N ILE A 86 -23.18 27.27 -8.38
CA ILE A 86 -24.39 27.53 -7.58
C ILE A 86 -24.79 29.01 -7.63
N TYR A 87 -23.85 29.91 -7.33
CA TYR A 87 -24.19 31.35 -7.20
C TYR A 87 -24.36 32.07 -8.54
N LYS A 88 -23.46 31.85 -9.51
CA LYS A 88 -23.48 32.55 -10.80
C LYS A 88 -24.39 31.90 -11.83
N LYS A 89 -24.42 30.57 -11.88
CA LYS A 89 -25.18 29.79 -12.89
C LYS A 89 -26.53 29.29 -12.36
N LYS A 90 -26.81 29.47 -11.06
CA LYS A 90 -27.99 28.92 -10.36
C LYS A 90 -28.14 27.40 -10.54
N ASP A 91 -27.02 26.70 -10.68
CA ASP A 91 -26.97 25.25 -10.88
C ASP A 91 -26.86 24.54 -9.51
N ASN A 92 -27.94 23.89 -9.11
CA ASN A 92 -28.05 23.10 -7.89
C ASN A 92 -27.66 21.62 -8.07
N GLY A 93 -27.03 21.25 -9.18
CA GLY A 93 -26.68 19.86 -9.52
C GLY A 93 -25.85 19.17 -8.45
N PHE A 94 -24.89 19.86 -7.82
CA PHE A 94 -24.11 19.30 -6.72
C PHE A 94 -24.97 19.01 -5.46
N ILE A 95 -25.93 19.85 -5.14
CA ILE A 95 -26.83 19.63 -4.00
C ILE A 95 -27.78 18.45 -4.29
N ALA A 96 -28.30 18.38 -5.53
CA ALA A 96 -29.11 17.27 -5.98
C ALA A 96 -28.34 15.94 -5.94
N TYR A 97 -27.09 15.97 -6.38
CA TYR A 97 -26.18 14.81 -6.28
C TYR A 97 -26.02 14.35 -4.84
N LEU A 98 -25.72 15.24 -3.89
CA LEU A 98 -25.58 14.88 -2.47
C LEU A 98 -26.84 14.22 -1.91
N LYS A 99 -28.01 14.80 -2.23
CA LYS A 99 -29.31 14.25 -1.78
C LYS A 99 -29.59 12.87 -2.37
N SER A 100 -29.29 12.67 -3.65
CA SER A 100 -29.55 11.39 -4.34
C SER A 100 -28.65 10.25 -3.87
N HIS A 101 -27.43 10.54 -3.42
CA HIS A 101 -26.45 9.53 -2.95
C HIS A 101 -26.37 9.41 -1.42
N ALA A 102 -27.04 10.30 -0.65
CA ALA A 102 -26.90 10.38 0.81
C ALA A 102 -27.10 9.03 1.52
N LYS A 103 -28.11 8.25 1.15
CA LYS A 103 -28.37 6.93 1.74
C LYS A 103 -27.21 5.95 1.48
N ALA A 104 -26.69 5.91 0.26
CA ALA A 104 -25.59 5.01 -0.10
C ALA A 104 -24.27 5.45 0.55
N ILE A 105 -24.01 6.76 0.64
CA ILE A 105 -22.87 7.33 1.38
C ILE A 105 -22.91 6.87 2.84
N ILE A 106 -24.05 7.01 3.51
CA ILE A 106 -24.19 6.62 4.93
C ILE A 106 -23.96 5.11 5.10
N ILE A 107 -24.53 4.27 4.22
CA ILE A 107 -24.34 2.82 4.29
C ILE A 107 -22.87 2.45 4.07
N ALA A 108 -22.20 3.04 3.08
CA ALA A 108 -20.80 2.79 2.79
C ALA A 108 -19.90 3.23 3.94
N GLU A 109 -20.19 4.38 4.56
CA GLU A 109 -19.43 4.90 5.69
C GLU A 109 -19.63 4.05 6.97
N ILE A 110 -20.86 3.57 7.21
CA ILE A 110 -21.11 2.63 8.31
C ILE A 110 -20.38 1.31 8.07
N ALA A 111 -20.41 0.77 6.85
CA ALA A 111 -19.68 -0.46 6.51
C ALA A 111 -18.15 -0.28 6.73
N PHE A 112 -17.59 0.84 6.26
CA PHE A 112 -16.21 1.20 6.51
C PHE A 112 -15.90 1.26 8.00
N LEU A 113 -16.68 1.99 8.78
CA LEU A 113 -16.48 2.15 10.24
C LEU A 113 -16.55 0.81 10.97
N VAL A 114 -17.52 -0.03 10.64
CA VAL A 114 -17.69 -1.36 11.27
C VAL A 114 -16.46 -2.24 11.00
N ILE A 115 -16.02 -2.33 9.74
CA ILE A 115 -14.84 -3.13 9.37
C ILE A 115 -13.59 -2.56 10.06
N PHE A 116 -13.41 -1.24 10.03
CA PHE A 116 -12.30 -0.55 10.67
C PHE A 116 -12.21 -0.83 12.18
N VAL A 117 -13.33 -0.73 12.89
CA VAL A 117 -13.39 -1.01 14.33
C VAL A 117 -13.11 -2.49 14.63
N ILE A 118 -13.72 -3.41 13.87
CA ILE A 118 -13.52 -4.86 14.05
C ILE A 118 -12.06 -5.25 13.84
N LEU A 119 -11.42 -4.78 12.77
CA LEU A 119 -10.02 -5.10 12.49
C LEU A 119 -9.10 -4.54 13.58
N ASN A 120 -9.29 -3.30 13.99
CA ASN A 120 -8.50 -2.72 15.09
C ASN A 120 -8.71 -3.51 16.40
N TRP A 121 -9.93 -3.93 16.70
CA TRP A 121 -10.21 -4.71 17.91
C TRP A 121 -9.55 -6.10 17.86
N ILE A 122 -9.67 -6.83 16.75
CA ILE A 122 -9.03 -8.13 16.56
C ILE A 122 -7.52 -8.02 16.79
N PHE A 123 -6.87 -7.10 16.10
CA PHE A 123 -5.41 -6.99 16.13
C PHE A 123 -4.87 -6.23 17.35
N ALA A 124 -5.72 -5.66 18.19
CA ALA A 124 -5.33 -5.18 19.50
C ALA A 124 -4.95 -6.31 20.50
N HIS A 125 -5.22 -7.57 20.15
CA HIS A 125 -4.82 -8.77 20.90
C HIS A 125 -3.57 -9.45 20.32
N ARG A 126 -2.88 -8.80 19.37
CA ARG A 126 -1.70 -9.37 18.71
C ARG A 126 -0.57 -9.60 19.70
N ILE A 127 0.13 -10.74 19.52
CA ILE A 127 1.39 -11.01 20.21
C ILE A 127 2.43 -9.94 19.81
N PRO A 128 3.15 -9.37 20.77
CA PRO A 128 4.27 -8.49 20.48
C PRO A 128 5.32 -9.22 19.62
N SER A 129 5.64 -8.69 18.46
CA SER A 129 6.71 -9.19 17.59
C SER A 129 7.58 -8.03 17.14
N THR A 130 8.90 -8.23 17.21
CA THR A 130 9.92 -7.33 16.68
C THR A 130 10.56 -7.89 15.40
N ASP A 131 10.19 -9.13 15.02
CA ASP A 131 10.80 -9.89 13.92
C ASP A 131 10.25 -9.51 12.52
N THR A 132 9.71 -8.29 12.38
CA THR A 132 9.13 -7.76 11.14
C THR A 132 9.67 -6.37 10.86
N GLU A 133 9.41 -5.84 9.66
CA GLU A 133 9.82 -4.48 9.28
C GLU A 133 9.04 -3.36 10.00
N ARG A 134 8.22 -3.72 11.01
CA ARG A 134 7.46 -2.73 11.80
C ARG A 134 8.34 -1.68 12.46
N MET A 135 9.55 -2.06 12.94
CA MET A 135 10.48 -1.09 13.53
C MET A 135 10.91 -0.04 12.49
N MET A 136 11.20 -0.47 11.27
CA MET A 136 11.54 0.42 10.16
C MET A 136 10.39 1.39 9.85
N ASP A 137 9.19 0.86 9.60
CA ASP A 137 8.03 1.68 9.23
C ASP A 137 7.63 2.67 10.34
N LEU A 138 7.67 2.23 11.60
CA LEU A 138 7.43 3.10 12.78
C LEU A 138 8.52 4.16 12.93
N GLY A 139 9.77 3.78 12.72
CA GLY A 139 10.91 4.69 12.74
C GLY A 139 10.80 5.77 11.69
N PHE A 140 10.48 5.40 10.45
CA PHE A 140 10.22 6.36 9.37
C PHE A 140 9.09 7.32 9.71
N MET A 141 7.96 6.82 10.22
CA MET A 141 6.86 7.69 10.64
C MET A 141 7.26 8.62 11.78
N MET A 142 8.07 8.14 12.74
CA MET A 142 8.52 8.96 13.87
C MET A 142 9.53 10.03 13.42
N SER A 143 10.50 9.68 12.59
CA SER A 143 11.42 10.65 11.99
C SER A 143 10.64 11.75 11.23
N MET A 144 9.72 11.37 10.35
CA MET A 144 8.88 12.32 9.63
C MET A 144 7.99 13.14 10.56
N TYR A 145 7.51 12.57 11.66
CA TYR A 145 6.68 13.29 12.62
C TYR A 145 7.45 14.39 13.35
N LYS A 146 8.74 14.17 13.63
CA LYS A 146 9.65 15.16 14.26
C LYS A 146 10.22 16.16 13.25
N THR A 147 10.35 15.81 11.98
CA THR A 147 10.94 16.63 10.92
C THR A 147 10.15 17.91 10.64
N ASP A 148 10.84 19.04 10.45
CA ASP A 148 10.25 20.32 10.06
C ASP A 148 9.98 20.42 8.53
N TYR A 149 10.88 19.87 7.71
CA TYR A 149 10.82 19.97 6.25
C TYR A 149 11.12 18.63 5.56
N MET A 150 10.57 18.42 4.36
CA MET A 150 10.83 17.25 3.54
C MET A 150 12.02 17.50 2.59
N PRO A 151 12.80 16.47 2.23
CA PRO A 151 12.71 15.07 2.69
C PRO A 151 13.12 14.91 4.15
N PRO A 152 12.64 13.83 4.84
CA PRO A 152 12.97 13.57 6.23
C PRO A 152 14.42 13.11 6.38
N LEU A 153 14.99 13.35 7.58
CA LEU A 153 16.32 12.83 7.96
C LEU A 153 16.29 11.31 8.05
N ASP A 154 17.36 10.68 7.61
CA ASP A 154 17.53 9.26 7.79
C ASP A 154 17.75 8.94 9.27
N LEU A 155 16.93 8.04 9.77
CA LEU A 155 16.94 7.66 11.18
C LEU A 155 18.14 6.80 11.52
N TRP A 156 18.63 6.01 10.56
CA TRP A 156 19.66 5.01 10.73
C TRP A 156 20.98 5.31 10.00
N ALA A 157 21.08 6.49 9.38
CA ALA A 157 22.29 7.01 8.78
C ALA A 157 22.39 8.52 9.01
N SER A 158 22.84 8.94 10.20
CA SER A 158 22.90 10.36 10.57
C SER A 158 23.62 11.22 9.53
N GLY A 159 23.05 12.39 9.24
CA GLY A 159 23.54 13.31 8.20
C GLY A 159 23.00 13.03 6.80
N GLU A 160 22.32 11.90 6.59
CA GLU A 160 21.68 11.55 5.33
C GLU A 160 20.17 11.84 5.38
N ILE A 161 19.52 11.75 4.22
CA ILE A 161 18.06 11.77 4.08
C ILE A 161 17.57 10.36 3.75
N ILE A 162 16.34 10.01 4.14
CA ILE A 162 15.77 8.69 3.84
C ILE A 162 15.77 8.44 2.33
N ASN A 163 16.60 7.51 1.87
CA ASN A 163 16.63 7.07 0.48
C ASN A 163 15.76 5.83 0.28
N TYR A 164 14.47 5.97 0.51
CA TYR A 164 13.46 4.93 0.35
C TYR A 164 12.18 5.53 -0.26
N TYR A 165 11.24 4.69 -0.68
CA TYR A 165 9.91 5.10 -1.16
C TYR A 165 9.01 5.56 0.00
N TYR A 166 9.45 6.54 0.76
CA TYR A 166 8.87 6.95 2.05
C TYR A 166 7.50 7.63 1.93
N PHE A 167 7.02 7.97 0.72
CA PHE A 167 5.77 8.72 0.56
C PHE A 167 4.55 7.94 1.09
N GLY A 168 4.60 6.60 1.09
CA GLY A 168 3.56 5.77 1.71
C GLY A 168 3.45 6.02 3.22
N GLN A 169 4.54 5.90 3.95
CA GLN A 169 4.58 6.19 5.39
C GLN A 169 4.33 7.67 5.68
N TYR A 170 4.80 8.57 4.79
CA TYR A 170 4.52 10.00 4.88
C TYR A 170 3.01 10.31 4.87
N ILE A 171 2.24 9.70 3.97
CA ILE A 171 0.80 9.99 3.86
C ILE A 171 0.04 9.57 5.11
N ILE A 172 0.46 8.48 5.76
CA ILE A 172 -0.10 8.05 7.04
C ILE A 172 0.38 8.96 8.18
N THR A 173 1.63 9.44 8.14
CA THR A 173 2.12 10.45 9.09
C THR A 173 1.38 11.79 8.95
N TYR A 174 1.07 12.21 7.73
CA TYR A 174 0.22 13.38 7.46
C TYR A 174 -1.17 13.22 8.09
N LEU A 175 -1.81 12.07 7.87
CA LEU A 175 -3.11 11.76 8.48
C LEU A 175 -3.03 11.71 10.02
N THR A 176 -1.94 11.17 10.57
CA THR A 176 -1.66 11.13 12.00
C THR A 176 -1.57 12.54 12.59
N LYS A 177 -0.84 13.45 11.92
CA LYS A 177 -0.78 14.87 12.32
C LYS A 177 -2.13 15.58 12.23
N LEU A 178 -2.91 15.34 11.17
CA LEU A 178 -4.28 15.86 11.03
C LEU A 178 -5.23 15.36 12.11
N SER A 179 -5.00 14.15 12.60
CA SER A 179 -5.82 13.54 13.65
C SER A 179 -5.42 13.97 15.05
N PHE A 180 -4.31 14.69 15.23
CA PHE A 180 -3.73 15.11 16.52
C PHE A 180 -3.48 13.93 17.46
N ILE A 181 -2.98 12.79 16.94
CA ILE A 181 -2.73 11.57 17.70
C ILE A 181 -1.25 11.19 17.68
N PRO A 182 -0.76 10.41 18.67
CA PRO A 182 0.61 9.89 18.66
C PRO A 182 0.84 8.89 17.51
N VAL A 183 2.10 8.80 17.04
CA VAL A 183 2.53 8.00 15.90
C VAL A 183 2.13 6.54 16.02
N GLY A 184 2.35 5.90 17.18
CA GLY A 184 2.02 4.49 17.35
C GLY A 184 0.54 4.15 17.18
N PHE A 185 -0.38 5.07 17.50
CA PHE A 185 -1.81 4.93 17.19
C PHE A 185 -2.08 5.21 15.70
N GLY A 186 -1.43 6.24 15.14
CA GLY A 186 -1.54 6.58 13.73
C GLY A 186 -1.12 5.43 12.81
N TYR A 187 -0.05 4.71 13.17
CA TYR A 187 0.39 3.51 12.49
C TYR A 187 -0.71 2.44 12.42
N THR A 188 -1.21 2.04 13.59
CA THR A 188 -2.22 0.97 13.69
C THR A 188 -3.53 1.35 12.99
N PHE A 189 -4.01 2.56 13.24
CA PHE A 189 -5.27 3.03 12.64
C PHE A 189 -5.14 3.26 11.14
N GLY A 190 -4.02 3.83 10.68
CA GLY A 190 -3.73 3.98 9.25
C GLY A 190 -3.69 2.65 8.52
N PHE A 191 -3.07 1.66 9.11
CA PHE A 191 -2.97 0.33 8.57
C PHE A 191 -4.33 -0.35 8.37
N PHE A 192 -5.18 -0.39 9.39
CA PHE A 192 -6.51 -1.01 9.28
C PHE A 192 -7.53 -0.13 8.56
N MET A 193 -7.31 1.18 8.48
CA MET A 193 -8.08 2.06 7.60
C MET A 193 -7.92 1.65 6.14
N ILE A 194 -6.72 1.30 5.69
CA ILE A 194 -6.45 0.85 4.32
C ILE A 194 -7.27 -0.41 4.01
N ALA A 195 -7.24 -1.42 4.88
CA ALA A 195 -8.00 -2.66 4.70
C ALA A 195 -9.51 -2.41 4.63
N ALA A 196 -10.05 -1.67 5.59
CA ALA A 196 -11.49 -1.37 5.67
C ALA A 196 -11.95 -0.56 4.46
N TRP A 197 -11.17 0.44 4.05
CA TRP A 197 -11.45 1.26 2.88
C TRP A 197 -11.43 0.43 1.60
N ALA A 198 -10.41 -0.42 1.41
CA ALA A 198 -10.25 -1.22 0.21
C ALA A 198 -11.42 -2.20 0.02
N VAL A 199 -11.87 -2.88 1.09
CA VAL A 199 -13.04 -3.76 1.04
C VAL A 199 -14.26 -3.02 0.51
N VAL A 200 -14.56 -1.82 1.05
CA VAL A 200 -15.75 -1.05 0.66
C VAL A 200 -15.59 -0.44 -0.73
N ALA A 201 -14.42 0.08 -1.07
CA ALA A 201 -14.16 0.69 -2.37
C ALA A 201 -14.25 -0.35 -3.51
N ILE A 202 -13.66 -1.54 -3.32
CA ILE A 202 -13.75 -2.64 -4.29
C ILE A 202 -15.20 -3.16 -4.39
N PHE A 203 -15.89 -3.29 -3.24
CA PHE A 203 -17.32 -3.63 -3.24
C PHE A 203 -18.12 -2.65 -4.13
N LEU A 204 -17.93 -1.33 -3.95
CA LEU A 204 -18.64 -0.31 -4.71
C LEU A 204 -18.29 -0.35 -6.20
N LEU A 205 -17.01 -0.54 -6.53
CA LEU A 205 -16.54 -0.70 -7.90
C LEU A 205 -17.25 -1.89 -8.59
N VAL A 206 -17.18 -3.08 -7.97
CA VAL A 206 -17.75 -4.29 -8.55
C VAL A 206 -19.29 -4.26 -8.53
N TYR A 207 -19.90 -3.66 -7.52
CA TYR A 207 -21.33 -3.40 -7.51
C TYR A 207 -21.76 -2.47 -8.67
N ASP A 208 -20.98 -1.44 -8.97
CA ASP A 208 -21.31 -0.59 -10.13
C ASP A 208 -21.17 -1.33 -11.46
N ILE A 209 -20.16 -2.21 -11.57
CA ILE A 209 -19.92 -3.03 -12.75
C ILE A 209 -21.06 -4.04 -12.97
N THR A 210 -21.48 -4.75 -11.93
CA THR A 210 -22.35 -5.93 -12.02
C THR A 210 -23.79 -5.68 -11.59
N LYS A 211 -24.03 -4.64 -10.80
CA LYS A 211 -25.27 -4.37 -10.05
C LYS A 211 -25.61 -5.47 -9.03
N SER A 212 -24.67 -6.36 -8.73
CA SER A 212 -24.79 -7.46 -7.76
C SER A 212 -24.05 -7.16 -6.47
N ARG A 213 -24.79 -7.12 -5.35
CA ARG A 213 -24.18 -6.94 -4.02
C ARG A 213 -23.29 -8.12 -3.65
N ILE A 214 -23.69 -9.34 -4.05
CA ILE A 214 -22.92 -10.56 -3.78
C ILE A 214 -21.59 -10.49 -4.49
N ALA A 215 -21.57 -10.10 -5.77
CA ALA A 215 -20.32 -9.93 -6.53
C ALA A 215 -19.40 -8.90 -5.87
N GLY A 216 -19.94 -7.77 -5.39
CA GLY A 216 -19.17 -6.77 -4.65
C GLY A 216 -18.53 -7.33 -3.36
N VAL A 217 -19.33 -8.07 -2.56
CA VAL A 217 -18.81 -8.71 -1.33
C VAL A 217 -17.72 -9.74 -1.65
N ILE A 218 -17.92 -10.58 -2.66
CA ILE A 218 -16.92 -11.56 -3.09
C ILE A 218 -15.61 -10.87 -3.44
N SER A 219 -15.63 -9.83 -4.29
CA SER A 219 -14.40 -9.16 -4.72
C SER A 219 -13.70 -8.40 -3.59
N GLY A 220 -14.44 -7.67 -2.75
CA GLY A 220 -13.87 -6.98 -1.60
C GLY A 220 -13.20 -7.95 -0.62
N ALA A 221 -13.87 -9.07 -0.34
CA ALA A 221 -13.34 -10.11 0.54
C ALA A 221 -12.19 -10.90 -0.13
N ALA A 222 -12.24 -11.13 -1.45
CA ALA A 222 -11.20 -11.84 -2.19
C ALA A 222 -9.87 -11.08 -2.16
N VAL A 223 -9.89 -9.76 -2.24
CA VAL A 223 -8.65 -8.95 -2.20
C VAL A 223 -8.05 -8.91 -0.80
N ILE A 224 -8.87 -8.72 0.25
CA ILE A 224 -8.36 -8.39 1.59
C ILE A 224 -8.28 -9.62 2.51
N PHE A 225 -9.18 -10.60 2.37
CA PHE A 225 -9.30 -11.70 3.33
C PHE A 225 -9.02 -13.08 2.75
N SER A 226 -8.78 -13.24 1.44
CA SER A 226 -8.48 -14.56 0.90
C SER A 226 -6.99 -14.84 0.84
N GLY A 227 -6.64 -16.13 0.84
CA GLY A 227 -5.31 -16.65 0.53
C GLY A 227 -5.28 -17.37 -0.81
N ASN A 228 -4.19 -18.09 -1.07
CA ASN A 228 -4.02 -18.95 -2.23
C ASN A 228 -4.38 -20.42 -1.92
N PHE A 229 -4.33 -21.30 -2.92
CA PHE A 229 -4.66 -22.71 -2.75
C PHE A 229 -3.57 -23.53 -2.03
N HIS A 230 -2.39 -22.99 -1.82
CA HIS A 230 -1.37 -23.61 -0.96
C HIS A 230 -1.95 -23.85 0.44
N TYR A 231 -2.63 -22.85 1.01
CA TYR A 231 -3.36 -22.98 2.27
C TYR A 231 -4.38 -24.13 2.24
N VAL A 232 -5.21 -24.18 1.19
CA VAL A 232 -6.26 -25.20 1.09
C VAL A 232 -5.67 -26.61 1.07
N VAL A 233 -4.58 -26.80 0.32
CA VAL A 233 -3.92 -28.10 0.19
C VAL A 233 -3.19 -28.46 1.48
N PHE A 234 -2.28 -27.64 1.95
CA PHE A 234 -1.37 -27.99 3.05
C PHE A 234 -1.99 -27.83 4.44
N ALA A 235 -2.93 -26.91 4.64
CA ALA A 235 -3.59 -26.74 5.93
C ALA A 235 -4.85 -27.62 6.09
N LYS A 236 -5.45 -28.13 5.00
CA LYS A 236 -6.73 -28.87 5.05
C LYS A 236 -6.66 -30.22 4.38
N ILE A 237 -6.28 -30.30 3.09
CA ILE A 237 -6.36 -31.55 2.31
C ILE A 237 -5.29 -32.54 2.76
N VAL A 238 -4.02 -32.13 2.85
CA VAL A 238 -2.91 -33.01 3.23
C VAL A 238 -3.11 -33.60 4.63
N PRO A 239 -3.42 -32.79 5.69
CA PRO A 239 -3.72 -33.33 7.01
C PRO A 239 -4.91 -34.31 7.04
N MET A 240 -5.96 -34.00 6.26
CA MET A 240 -7.13 -34.88 6.15
C MET A 240 -6.77 -36.22 5.49
N LEU A 241 -6.00 -36.19 4.39
CA LEU A 241 -5.54 -37.42 3.73
C LEU A 241 -4.58 -38.24 4.61
N TRP A 242 -3.73 -37.56 5.40
CA TRP A 242 -2.85 -38.21 6.37
C TRP A 242 -3.64 -39.07 7.37
N ASP A 243 -4.72 -38.49 7.92
CA ASP A 243 -5.58 -39.16 8.86
C ASP A 243 -6.38 -40.31 8.21
N ILE A 244 -6.95 -40.11 7.01
CA ILE A 244 -7.71 -41.15 6.28
C ILE A 244 -6.85 -42.32 5.87
N LEU A 245 -5.63 -42.07 5.39
CA LEU A 245 -4.72 -43.08 4.90
C LEU A 245 -3.86 -43.71 6.01
N GLN A 246 -4.00 -43.20 7.25
CA GLN A 246 -3.25 -43.67 8.43
C GLN A 246 -1.74 -43.71 8.17
N LEU A 247 -1.19 -42.64 7.56
CA LEU A 247 0.23 -42.59 7.22
C LEU A 247 1.08 -42.50 8.49
N GLU A 248 2.20 -43.25 8.47
CA GLU A 248 3.18 -43.26 9.57
C GLU A 248 4.07 -41.99 9.51
N GLY A 249 4.60 -41.60 10.68
CA GLY A 249 5.48 -40.45 10.84
C GLY A 249 4.78 -39.20 11.31
N ASP A 250 5.53 -38.08 11.37
CA ASP A 250 4.99 -36.80 11.83
C ASP A 250 4.06 -36.19 10.80
N LYS A 251 2.86 -35.85 11.24
CA LYS A 251 1.85 -35.16 10.43
C LYS A 251 2.39 -33.80 9.99
N PRO A 252 2.35 -33.46 8.69
CA PRO A 252 2.83 -32.17 8.21
C PRO A 252 2.16 -31.00 8.95
N SER A 253 2.95 -30.13 9.55
CA SER A 253 2.48 -28.91 10.16
C SER A 253 2.33 -27.84 9.08
N TYR A 254 1.42 -26.88 9.32
CA TYR A 254 1.21 -25.73 8.46
C TYR A 254 1.30 -24.46 9.29
N TRP A 255 2.17 -23.57 8.86
CA TRP A 255 2.26 -22.20 9.37
C TRP A 255 1.74 -21.22 8.31
N PHE A 256 1.00 -20.17 8.70
CA PHE A 256 0.35 -19.29 7.72
C PHE A 256 1.32 -18.64 6.74
N ALA A 257 2.56 -18.35 7.15
CA ALA A 257 3.59 -17.76 6.31
C ALA A 257 4.06 -18.72 5.18
N ASP A 258 3.88 -20.04 5.32
CA ASP A 258 4.27 -21.02 4.29
C ASP A 258 3.57 -20.76 2.95
N SER A 259 2.35 -20.18 3.00
CA SER A 259 1.62 -19.77 1.80
C SER A 259 2.27 -18.61 1.04
N THR A 260 3.26 -17.95 1.60
CA THR A 260 4.00 -16.82 1.01
C THR A 260 5.47 -17.15 0.75
N ARG A 261 5.94 -18.33 1.16
CA ARG A 261 7.32 -18.83 1.07
C ARG A 261 7.30 -20.27 0.58
N TYR A 262 6.89 -20.51 -0.68
CA TYR A 262 6.72 -21.85 -1.23
C TYR A 262 7.72 -22.19 -2.34
N ILE A 263 7.85 -21.32 -3.36
CA ILE A 263 8.80 -21.51 -4.46
C ILE A 263 10.21 -21.29 -3.94
N GLY A 264 11.09 -22.30 -4.11
CA GLY A 264 12.44 -22.29 -3.57
C GLY A 264 12.58 -22.77 -2.12
N TYR A 265 11.45 -23.03 -1.44
CA TYR A 265 11.42 -23.62 -0.10
C TYR A 265 10.93 -25.07 -0.12
N THR A 266 10.00 -25.42 -1.02
CA THR A 266 9.45 -26.76 -1.14
C THR A 266 9.27 -27.14 -2.61
N PRO A 267 10.20 -27.94 -3.20
CA PRO A 267 11.48 -28.39 -2.63
C PRO A 267 12.48 -27.25 -2.43
N GLU A 268 13.41 -27.42 -1.50
CA GLU A 268 14.40 -26.39 -1.17
C GLU A 268 15.37 -26.13 -2.32
N VAL A 269 15.57 -24.85 -2.64
CA VAL A 269 16.51 -24.35 -3.64
C VAL A 269 17.13 -23.08 -3.10
N THR A 270 18.29 -23.20 -2.49
CA THR A 270 18.97 -22.11 -1.77
C THR A 270 19.35 -20.90 -2.65
N THR A 271 19.45 -21.10 -3.97
CA THR A 271 19.82 -20.07 -4.95
C THR A 271 18.62 -19.42 -5.65
N ASP A 272 17.39 -19.79 -5.30
CA ASP A 272 16.17 -19.25 -5.92
C ASP A 272 14.98 -19.27 -4.94
N ARG A 273 15.18 -18.80 -3.73
CA ARG A 273 14.10 -18.59 -2.76
C ARG A 273 13.29 -17.37 -3.16
N THR A 274 11.97 -17.47 -3.16
CA THR A 274 11.07 -16.39 -3.61
C THR A 274 10.10 -15.96 -2.53
N ILE A 275 9.50 -14.80 -2.76
CA ILE A 275 8.45 -14.21 -1.92
C ILE A 275 7.22 -14.02 -2.81
N HIS A 276 6.04 -14.44 -2.34
CA HIS A 276 4.78 -14.30 -3.06
C HIS A 276 3.65 -13.94 -2.09
N GLU A 277 3.85 -12.83 -1.38
CA GLU A 277 2.89 -12.27 -0.44
C GLU A 277 1.64 -11.73 -1.14
N PHE A 278 0.58 -11.62 -0.37
CA PHE A 278 -0.72 -11.11 -0.80
C PHE A 278 -1.37 -10.29 0.33
N PRO A 279 -2.36 -9.42 0.05
CA PRO A 279 -2.88 -8.46 1.02
C PRO A 279 -3.30 -9.06 2.37
N SER A 280 -3.97 -10.22 2.37
CA SER A 280 -4.39 -10.88 3.61
C SER A 280 -3.20 -11.19 4.54
N TYR A 281 -2.08 -11.67 3.99
CA TYR A 281 -0.85 -11.91 4.76
C TYR A 281 -0.32 -10.61 5.38
N SER A 282 -0.17 -9.56 4.57
CA SER A 282 0.32 -8.27 5.05
C SER A 282 -0.53 -7.71 6.19
N PHE A 283 -1.89 -7.81 6.06
CA PHE A 283 -2.79 -7.33 7.11
C PHE A 283 -2.75 -8.17 8.40
N ILE A 284 -2.33 -9.42 8.34
CA ILE A 284 -2.13 -10.27 9.52
C ILE A 284 -0.81 -9.94 10.20
N VAL A 285 0.28 -9.89 9.46
CA VAL A 285 1.62 -9.54 9.99
C VAL A 285 1.64 -8.11 10.52
N GLY A 286 1.05 -7.17 9.81
CA GLY A 286 0.83 -5.80 10.27
C GLY A 286 2.00 -4.86 10.03
N ASP A 287 2.68 -5.01 8.92
CA ASP A 287 3.73 -4.11 8.46
C ASP A 287 3.16 -3.05 7.53
N LEU A 288 3.30 -1.79 7.89
CA LEU A 288 2.79 -0.64 7.13
C LEU A 288 3.72 -0.30 5.95
N HIS A 289 4.01 -1.29 5.16
CA HIS A 289 4.86 -1.16 4.00
C HIS A 289 4.25 -0.27 2.91
N ALA A 290 5.11 0.34 2.13
CA ALA A 290 4.74 1.24 1.05
C ALA A 290 3.74 0.62 0.04
N HIS A 291 3.88 -0.67 -0.32
CA HIS A 291 2.95 -1.38 -1.21
C HIS A 291 1.56 -1.58 -0.58
N VAL A 292 1.48 -1.76 0.74
CA VAL A 292 0.19 -1.86 1.46
C VAL A 292 -0.54 -0.52 1.42
N VAL A 293 0.17 0.58 1.70
CA VAL A 293 -0.41 1.93 1.64
C VAL A 293 -0.88 2.25 0.21
N ASN A 294 -0.15 1.78 -0.80
CA ASN A 294 -0.48 2.06 -2.19
C ASN A 294 -1.75 1.34 -2.70
N ILE A 295 -2.32 0.39 -1.94
CA ILE A 295 -3.67 -0.16 -2.20
C ILE A 295 -4.71 0.97 -2.33
N LEU A 296 -4.58 2.04 -1.53
CA LEU A 296 -5.45 3.23 -1.64
C LEU A 296 -5.38 3.89 -3.02
N VAL A 297 -4.22 3.87 -3.65
CA VAL A 297 -3.95 4.46 -4.97
C VAL A 297 -4.47 3.55 -6.08
N VAL A 298 -4.08 2.28 -6.06
CA VAL A 298 -4.36 1.36 -7.16
C VAL A 298 -5.85 1.06 -7.30
N VAL A 299 -6.60 0.96 -6.20
CA VAL A 299 -8.05 0.79 -6.24
C VAL A 299 -8.77 2.02 -6.81
N VAL A 300 -8.27 3.24 -6.54
CA VAL A 300 -8.80 4.45 -7.18
C VAL A 300 -8.49 4.46 -8.66
N ILE A 301 -7.28 4.08 -9.09
CA ILE A 301 -6.94 3.95 -10.52
C ILE A 301 -7.91 2.99 -11.22
N LEU A 302 -8.14 1.79 -10.66
CA LEU A 302 -9.09 0.83 -11.19
C LEU A 302 -10.51 1.43 -11.30
N SER A 303 -10.95 2.16 -10.29
CA SER A 303 -12.27 2.83 -10.29
C SER A 303 -12.36 3.93 -11.35
N LEU A 304 -11.32 4.73 -11.53
CA LEU A 304 -11.25 5.77 -12.57
C LEU A 304 -11.24 5.17 -13.98
N LEU A 305 -10.54 4.06 -14.17
CA LEU A 305 -10.52 3.33 -15.45
C LEU A 305 -11.89 2.76 -15.82
N TRP A 306 -12.63 2.23 -14.84
CA TRP A 306 -14.01 1.82 -15.05
C TRP A 306 -14.92 3.01 -15.39
N ALA A 307 -14.84 4.10 -14.62
CA ALA A 307 -15.63 5.31 -14.87
C ALA A 307 -15.34 5.91 -16.26
N TYR A 308 -14.07 5.92 -16.68
CA TYR A 308 -13.66 6.32 -18.02
C TYR A 308 -14.29 5.44 -19.12
N LEU A 309 -14.17 4.11 -18.98
CA LEU A 309 -14.74 3.16 -19.95
C LEU A 309 -16.24 3.36 -20.12
N LYS A 310 -16.96 3.61 -19.03
CA LYS A 310 -18.39 3.94 -19.05
C LYS A 310 -18.64 5.26 -19.75
N SER A 311 -17.85 6.29 -19.48
CA SER A 311 -18.02 7.60 -20.13
C SER A 311 -17.84 7.53 -21.65
N LEU A 312 -16.91 6.69 -22.14
CA LEU A 312 -16.75 6.42 -23.56
C LEU A 312 -17.98 5.76 -24.19
N SER A 313 -18.58 4.78 -23.50
CA SER A 313 -19.75 4.07 -23.99
C SER A 313 -21.00 4.96 -24.07
N ASP A 314 -21.15 5.90 -23.13
CA ASP A 314 -22.26 6.85 -23.17
C ASP A 314 -22.14 7.83 -24.34
N LYS A 315 -20.97 8.36 -24.63
CA LYS A 315 -20.71 9.18 -25.81
C LYS A 315 -21.14 8.46 -27.10
N LYS A 316 -20.86 7.13 -27.18
CA LYS A 316 -21.28 6.29 -28.31
C LYS A 316 -22.80 6.18 -28.40
N ASN A 317 -23.52 6.10 -27.28
CA ASN A 317 -24.97 5.96 -27.27
C ASN A 317 -25.67 7.28 -27.61
N GLU A 318 -25.14 8.42 -27.19
CA GLU A 318 -25.64 9.75 -27.53
C GLU A 318 -25.50 10.06 -29.03
N THR A 319 -24.53 9.46 -29.73
CA THR A 319 -24.30 9.64 -31.17
C THR A 319 -25.13 8.70 -32.04
N LYS A 320 -25.87 7.74 -31.46
CA LYS A 320 -26.81 6.91 -32.22
C LYS A 320 -28.07 7.73 -32.58
N PRO A 321 -28.50 7.80 -33.85
CA PRO A 321 -29.73 8.50 -34.22
C PRO A 321 -30.94 7.85 -33.55
N VAL A 322 -31.73 8.66 -32.85
CA VAL A 322 -33.04 8.24 -32.34
C VAL A 322 -33.90 7.80 -33.57
N THR A 323 -34.22 6.52 -33.61
CA THR A 323 -35.02 5.91 -34.68
C THR A 323 -36.43 6.50 -34.71
N LYS A 324 -36.68 7.47 -35.56
CA LYS A 324 -37.93 7.87 -36.25
C LYS A 324 -37.78 9.29 -36.85
N LYS A 325 -36.75 9.51 -37.68
CA LYS A 325 -36.66 10.73 -38.46
C LYS A 325 -36.74 10.40 -39.94
N THR A 326 -37.41 11.25 -40.69
CA THR A 326 -37.59 11.11 -42.15
C THR A 326 -36.25 11.16 -42.88
N LYS A 327 -36.19 10.55 -44.11
CA LYS A 327 -34.97 10.52 -44.94
C LYS A 327 -34.36 11.91 -45.23
N ALA A 328 -35.18 12.96 -45.23
CA ALA A 328 -34.74 14.34 -45.49
C ALA A 328 -34.03 14.95 -44.25
N GLU A 329 -34.56 14.74 -43.05
CA GLU A 329 -33.98 15.21 -41.80
C GLU A 329 -32.66 14.50 -41.46
N LYS A 330 -32.49 13.22 -41.88
CA LYS A 330 -31.24 12.49 -41.74
C LYS A 330 -30.13 13.08 -42.58
N LYS A 331 -30.40 13.56 -43.79
CA LYS A 331 -29.42 14.14 -44.71
C LYS A 331 -28.93 15.53 -44.24
N GLU A 332 -29.79 16.29 -43.60
CA GLU A 332 -29.48 17.61 -43.05
C GLU A 332 -28.71 17.53 -41.70
N GLU A 333 -28.97 16.51 -40.90
CA GLU A 333 -28.22 16.23 -39.67
C GLU A 333 -26.84 15.57 -39.92
N GLU A 334 -26.71 14.72 -40.97
CA GLU A 334 -25.43 14.19 -41.41
C GLU A 334 -24.48 15.30 -41.91
N SER A 335 -25.04 16.35 -42.52
CA SER A 335 -24.26 17.51 -42.96
C SER A 335 -23.87 18.47 -41.82
N LYS A 336 -24.59 18.47 -40.71
CA LYS A 336 -24.34 19.32 -39.52
C LYS A 336 -23.53 18.64 -38.39
N LYS A 337 -23.45 17.32 -38.40
CA LYS A 337 -22.67 16.53 -37.41
C LYS A 337 -21.25 16.16 -37.89
N THR A 338 -20.61 17.00 -38.65
CA THR A 338 -19.16 16.96 -38.79
C THR A 338 -18.58 17.50 -37.50
N PHE A 339 -18.05 16.60 -36.69
CA PHE A 339 -17.25 16.85 -35.53
C PHE A 339 -16.21 17.96 -35.83
N LYS A 340 -16.54 19.22 -35.52
CA LYS A 340 -15.61 20.36 -35.62
C LYS A 340 -14.63 20.34 -34.47
N GLY A 341 -13.70 19.44 -34.49
CA GLY A 341 -12.60 19.29 -33.56
C GLY A 341 -11.95 17.95 -33.82
N SER A 342 -10.65 17.89 -33.91
CA SER A 342 -9.99 16.58 -33.98
C SER A 342 -10.38 15.79 -32.74
N PRO A 343 -10.98 14.57 -32.87
CA PRO A 343 -11.29 13.72 -31.71
C PRO A 343 -10.05 13.48 -30.84
N LEU A 344 -8.87 13.65 -31.42
CA LEU A 344 -7.57 13.49 -30.82
C LEU A 344 -7.39 14.28 -29.52
N LEU A 345 -7.65 15.59 -29.54
CA LEU A 345 -7.33 16.46 -28.38
C LEU A 345 -8.35 16.37 -27.25
N SER A 346 -9.64 16.19 -27.54
CA SER A 346 -10.68 16.10 -26.51
C SER A 346 -10.62 14.80 -25.70
N GLU A 347 -10.03 13.73 -26.27
CA GLU A 347 -9.89 12.45 -25.59
C GLU A 347 -8.52 12.28 -24.90
N CYS A 348 -7.49 13.03 -25.30
CA CYS A 348 -6.14 12.88 -24.78
C CYS A 348 -5.90 13.57 -23.44
N CYS A 349 -6.58 14.70 -23.18
CA CYS A 349 -6.35 15.53 -22.00
C CYS A 349 -7.66 15.68 -21.20
N ASN A 350 -8.12 14.62 -20.56
CA ASN A 350 -9.34 14.61 -19.74
C ASN A 350 -9.02 14.45 -18.25
N GLY A 351 -10.04 14.71 -17.40
CA GLY A 351 -9.88 14.65 -15.94
C GLY A 351 -9.54 13.27 -15.41
N TYR A 352 -9.93 12.18 -16.09
CA TYR A 352 -9.56 10.82 -15.71
C TYR A 352 -8.05 10.61 -15.85
N PHE A 353 -7.48 11.01 -16.99
CA PHE A 353 -6.05 10.83 -17.27
C PHE A 353 -5.18 11.76 -16.42
N LEU A 354 -5.66 12.96 -16.09
CA LEU A 354 -4.99 13.86 -15.13
C LEU A 354 -4.87 13.18 -13.76
N LEU A 355 -5.97 12.61 -13.24
CA LEU A 355 -5.96 11.92 -11.94
C LEU A 355 -5.16 10.62 -11.98
N ILE A 356 -5.26 9.83 -13.04
CA ILE A 356 -4.46 8.61 -13.21
C ILE A 356 -2.96 8.97 -13.24
N GLY A 357 -2.55 9.98 -14.00
CA GLY A 357 -1.18 10.46 -14.03
C GLY A 357 -0.69 10.97 -12.67
N PHE A 358 -1.53 11.70 -11.94
CA PHE A 358 -1.25 12.13 -10.57
C PHE A 358 -1.04 10.93 -9.63
N LEU A 359 -1.94 9.97 -9.64
CA LEU A 359 -1.87 8.78 -8.79
C LEU A 359 -0.68 7.87 -9.14
N LEU A 360 -0.33 7.76 -10.42
CA LEU A 360 0.90 7.07 -10.85
C LEU A 360 2.15 7.81 -10.38
N GLY A 361 2.14 9.15 -10.35
CA GLY A 361 3.21 9.95 -9.76
C GLY A 361 3.35 9.70 -8.26
N ILE A 362 2.24 9.56 -7.54
CA ILE A 362 2.23 9.13 -6.13
C ILE A 362 2.82 7.72 -5.99
N SER A 363 2.41 6.77 -6.84
CA SER A 363 2.98 5.41 -6.85
C SER A 363 4.49 5.43 -7.07
N SER A 364 5.00 6.29 -7.93
CA SER A 364 6.45 6.44 -8.17
C SER A 364 7.24 6.85 -6.93
N MET A 365 6.58 7.50 -5.95
CA MET A 365 7.19 7.96 -4.69
C MET A 365 6.89 7.03 -3.51
N SER A 366 5.84 6.17 -3.60
CA SER A 366 5.40 5.28 -2.52
C SER A 366 5.71 3.80 -2.79
N ASN A 367 5.34 3.27 -3.94
CA ASN A 367 5.71 1.93 -4.41
C ASN A 367 5.97 1.98 -5.91
N TYR A 368 7.21 2.20 -6.28
CA TYR A 368 7.61 2.42 -7.68
C TYR A 368 7.13 1.31 -8.64
N TRP A 369 7.02 0.07 -8.15
CA TRP A 369 6.57 -1.06 -8.97
C TRP A 369 5.14 -0.89 -9.50
N ASP A 370 4.27 -0.20 -8.79
CA ASP A 370 2.88 0.01 -9.19
C ASP A 370 2.78 1.01 -10.34
N PHE A 371 3.74 1.93 -10.47
CA PHE A 371 3.75 2.87 -11.59
C PHE A 371 3.79 2.12 -12.95
N PRO A 372 4.81 1.31 -13.30
CA PRO A 372 4.82 0.60 -14.59
C PRO A 372 3.67 -0.38 -14.74
N ILE A 373 3.27 -1.07 -13.67
CA ILE A 373 2.16 -2.02 -13.70
C ILE A 373 0.86 -1.31 -14.11
N TYR A 374 0.47 -0.29 -13.36
CA TYR A 374 -0.81 0.39 -13.63
C TYR A 374 -0.75 1.35 -14.80
N TYR A 375 0.43 1.76 -15.24
CA TYR A 375 0.59 2.42 -16.53
C TYR A 375 0.20 1.49 -17.70
N VAL A 376 0.65 0.23 -17.67
CA VAL A 376 0.29 -0.79 -18.68
C VAL A 376 -1.20 -1.17 -18.57
N VAL A 377 -1.73 -1.35 -17.36
CA VAL A 377 -3.17 -1.63 -17.13
C VAL A 377 -4.01 -0.48 -17.68
N SER A 378 -3.65 0.76 -17.39
CA SER A 378 -4.33 1.95 -17.90
C SER A 378 -4.28 2.01 -19.43
N GLY A 379 -3.10 1.82 -20.00
CA GLY A 379 -2.90 1.80 -21.45
C GLY A 379 -3.76 0.72 -22.14
N SER A 380 -3.84 -0.46 -21.54
CA SER A 380 -4.67 -1.56 -22.06
C SER A 380 -6.17 -1.20 -22.08
N ILE A 381 -6.69 -0.67 -20.97
CA ILE A 381 -8.11 -0.30 -20.86
C ILE A 381 -8.43 0.88 -21.77
N ILE A 382 -7.55 1.88 -21.88
CA ILE A 382 -7.70 3.02 -22.78
C ILE A 382 -7.71 2.55 -24.24
N LEU A 383 -6.74 1.73 -24.65
CA LEU A 383 -6.63 1.21 -26.01
C LEU A 383 -7.89 0.42 -26.41
N PHE A 384 -8.22 -0.62 -25.67
CA PHE A 384 -9.33 -1.50 -26.02
C PHE A 384 -10.70 -0.85 -25.82
N GLY A 385 -10.84 0.07 -24.86
CA GLY A 385 -12.01 0.91 -24.69
C GLY A 385 -12.25 1.83 -25.90
N MET A 386 -11.22 2.55 -26.32
CA MET A 386 -11.28 3.40 -27.52
C MET A 386 -11.52 2.57 -28.80
N MET A 387 -10.84 1.43 -28.96
CA MET A 387 -11.06 0.53 -30.10
C MET A 387 -12.52 0.09 -30.21
N ARG A 388 -13.14 -0.24 -29.09
CA ARG A 388 -14.54 -0.67 -29.04
C ARG A 388 -15.52 0.45 -29.41
N VAL A 389 -15.22 1.69 -29.02
CA VAL A 389 -16.13 2.83 -29.26
C VAL A 389 -15.92 3.42 -30.65
N TYR A 390 -14.68 3.66 -31.05
CA TYR A 390 -14.35 4.38 -32.29
C TYR A 390 -13.95 3.46 -33.46
N GLY A 391 -13.69 2.18 -33.20
CA GLY A 391 -13.14 1.23 -34.16
C GLY A 391 -11.65 1.49 -34.45
N ILE A 392 -11.05 0.65 -35.27
CA ILE A 392 -9.63 0.77 -35.67
C ILE A 392 -9.52 1.78 -36.82
N LYS A 393 -9.34 3.06 -36.48
CA LYS A 393 -9.17 4.16 -37.42
C LYS A 393 -7.78 4.81 -37.22
N LYS A 394 -7.26 5.50 -38.25
CA LYS A 394 -5.93 6.15 -38.19
C LYS A 394 -5.74 7.08 -36.96
N GLY A 395 -6.78 7.79 -36.51
CA GLY A 395 -6.71 8.68 -35.33
C GLY A 395 -6.66 7.96 -33.99
N LEU A 396 -7.03 6.66 -33.92
CA LEU A 396 -7.03 5.90 -32.69
C LEU A 396 -5.64 5.81 -32.05
N TRP A 397 -4.66 5.38 -32.81
CA TRP A 397 -3.28 5.20 -32.34
C TRP A 397 -2.68 6.51 -31.83
N GLY A 398 -2.93 7.61 -32.57
CA GLY A 398 -2.52 8.94 -32.13
C GLY A 398 -3.17 9.33 -30.79
N SER A 399 -4.48 9.08 -30.63
CA SER A 399 -5.18 9.37 -29.37
C SER A 399 -4.62 8.53 -28.21
N VAL A 400 -4.39 7.24 -28.40
CA VAL A 400 -3.84 6.35 -27.35
C VAL A 400 -2.42 6.78 -26.97
N ILE A 401 -1.56 7.04 -27.94
CA ILE A 401 -0.18 7.49 -27.68
C ILE A 401 -0.19 8.81 -26.93
N LEU A 402 -0.96 9.80 -27.36
CA LEU A 402 -1.03 11.11 -26.71
C LEU A 402 -1.63 11.00 -25.30
N SER A 403 -2.61 10.12 -25.07
CA SER A 403 -3.13 9.85 -23.72
C SER A 403 -2.07 9.26 -22.81
N GLY A 404 -1.30 8.28 -23.32
CA GLY A 404 -0.18 7.71 -22.59
C GLY A 404 0.89 8.75 -22.27
N LEU A 405 1.28 9.58 -23.26
CA LEU A 405 2.24 10.66 -23.05
C LEU A 405 1.75 11.70 -22.04
N PHE A 406 0.47 12.05 -22.07
CA PHE A 406 -0.13 12.98 -21.09
C PHE A 406 -0.07 12.40 -19.68
N ILE A 407 -0.49 11.14 -19.49
CA ILE A 407 -0.41 10.44 -18.20
C ILE A 407 1.05 10.40 -17.71
N MET A 408 2.00 10.07 -18.58
CA MET A 408 3.43 10.03 -18.27
C MET A 408 3.97 11.40 -17.86
N LEU A 409 3.59 12.46 -18.57
CA LEU A 409 4.01 13.84 -18.26
C LEU A 409 3.53 14.26 -16.87
N ILE A 410 2.28 13.96 -16.51
CA ILE A 410 1.74 14.25 -15.19
C ILE A 410 2.47 13.44 -14.11
N ASN A 411 2.69 12.13 -14.35
CA ASN A 411 3.48 11.29 -13.43
C ASN A 411 4.87 11.93 -13.17
N MET A 412 5.61 12.28 -14.24
CA MET A 412 6.93 12.88 -14.12
C MET A 412 6.89 14.22 -13.38
N ALA A 413 5.89 15.06 -13.62
CA ALA A 413 5.73 16.33 -12.94
C ALA A 413 5.46 16.15 -11.44
N VAL A 414 4.61 15.19 -11.07
CA VAL A 414 4.27 14.89 -9.67
C VAL A 414 5.46 14.31 -8.91
N SER A 415 6.19 13.37 -9.50
CA SER A 415 7.34 12.71 -8.84
C SER A 415 8.66 13.48 -8.98
N PHE A 416 8.69 14.60 -9.69
CA PHE A 416 9.93 15.31 -10.05
C PHE A 416 10.78 15.68 -8.83
N VAL A 417 10.20 16.35 -7.83
CA VAL A 417 10.93 16.81 -6.64
C VAL A 417 11.49 15.64 -5.83
N PHE A 418 10.72 14.54 -5.73
CA PHE A 418 11.17 13.31 -5.08
C PHE A 418 12.37 12.71 -5.81
N ASN A 419 12.25 12.55 -7.13
CA ASN A 419 13.29 11.92 -7.97
C ASN A 419 14.60 12.73 -8.03
N MET A 420 14.57 14.03 -7.74
CA MET A 420 15.80 14.84 -7.61
C MET A 420 16.68 14.46 -6.43
N LYS A 421 16.11 13.83 -5.40
CA LYS A 421 16.79 13.48 -4.16
C LYS A 421 16.94 11.98 -3.97
N PHE A 422 16.25 11.17 -4.79
CA PHE A 422 16.20 9.71 -4.66
C PHE A 422 17.30 9.05 -5.50
N ASN A 423 18.13 8.23 -4.86
CA ASN A 423 19.14 7.40 -5.51
C ASN A 423 18.55 6.02 -5.83
N LYS A 424 18.79 5.52 -7.02
CA LYS A 424 18.24 4.23 -7.48
C LYS A 424 18.90 3.06 -6.75
N MET A 425 18.07 2.14 -6.23
CA MET A 425 18.49 0.95 -5.50
C MET A 425 18.65 -0.30 -6.39
N VAL A 426 18.40 -0.20 -7.70
CA VAL A 426 18.38 -1.34 -8.62
C VAL A 426 19.41 -1.15 -9.74
N SER A 427 20.02 -2.27 -10.19
CA SER A 427 21.14 -2.27 -11.14
C SER A 427 20.79 -2.78 -12.54
N GLY A 428 19.51 -3.08 -12.84
CA GLY A 428 19.09 -3.51 -14.17
C GLY A 428 18.16 -4.74 -14.17
N ILE A 429 18.06 -5.41 -15.34
CA ILE A 429 17.20 -6.57 -15.54
C ILE A 429 18.06 -7.81 -15.74
N GLY A 430 17.69 -8.95 -15.13
CA GLY A 430 18.29 -10.25 -15.30
C GLY A 430 17.34 -11.25 -15.96
N SER A 431 17.91 -12.29 -16.59
CA SER A 431 17.15 -13.42 -17.09
C SER A 431 17.04 -14.51 -16.02
N VAL A 432 15.88 -15.12 -15.91
CA VAL A 432 15.63 -16.20 -14.95
C VAL A 432 16.26 -17.48 -15.43
N MET A 433 17.19 -18.04 -14.64
CA MET A 433 17.88 -19.29 -14.95
C MET A 433 17.06 -20.52 -14.56
N ARG A 434 16.28 -20.42 -13.49
CA ARG A 434 15.42 -21.49 -12.97
C ARG A 434 13.99 -21.01 -12.85
N ARG A 435 13.06 -21.72 -13.47
CA ARG A 435 11.63 -21.44 -13.41
C ARG A 435 10.98 -22.21 -12.26
N SER A 436 9.85 -21.69 -11.80
CA SER A 436 8.99 -22.37 -10.84
C SER A 436 8.48 -23.69 -11.40
N LEU A 437 8.28 -24.67 -10.54
CA LEU A 437 7.67 -25.94 -10.94
C LEU A 437 6.18 -25.73 -11.24
N PHE A 438 5.65 -26.42 -12.23
CA PHE A 438 4.28 -26.25 -12.69
C PHE A 438 3.26 -26.39 -11.55
N HIS A 439 3.43 -27.40 -10.67
CA HIS A 439 2.52 -27.60 -9.55
C HIS A 439 2.57 -26.45 -8.53
N GLN A 440 3.72 -25.77 -8.35
CA GLN A 440 3.84 -24.60 -7.48
C GLN A 440 3.01 -23.45 -8.04
N LEU A 441 3.09 -23.17 -9.34
CA LEU A 441 2.27 -22.15 -9.99
C LEU A 441 0.78 -22.49 -9.93
N VAL A 442 0.41 -23.76 -10.10
CA VAL A 442 -0.97 -24.22 -9.97
C VAL A 442 -1.51 -24.03 -8.55
N LEU A 443 -0.72 -24.32 -7.53
CA LEU A 443 -1.14 -24.12 -6.13
C LEU A 443 -1.30 -22.64 -5.77
N LEU A 444 -0.44 -21.78 -6.28
CA LEU A 444 -0.50 -20.35 -5.98
C LEU A 444 -1.55 -19.61 -6.83
N TRP A 445 -1.60 -19.90 -8.13
CA TRP A 445 -2.32 -19.10 -9.12
C TRP A 445 -3.37 -19.89 -9.93
N GLY A 446 -3.44 -21.22 -9.76
CA GLY A 446 -4.31 -22.08 -10.57
C GLY A 446 -5.78 -21.70 -10.48
N PHE A 447 -6.29 -21.38 -9.30
CA PHE A 447 -7.70 -21.03 -9.14
C PHE A 447 -8.11 -19.78 -9.94
N PRO A 448 -7.49 -18.61 -9.77
CA PRO A 448 -7.87 -17.42 -10.54
C PRO A 448 -7.57 -17.57 -12.05
N VAL A 449 -6.53 -18.27 -12.44
CA VAL A 449 -6.21 -18.52 -13.86
C VAL A 449 -7.24 -19.44 -14.50
N VAL A 450 -7.66 -20.53 -13.87
CA VAL A 450 -8.73 -21.42 -14.37
C VAL A 450 -10.06 -20.65 -14.47
N MET A 451 -10.37 -19.81 -13.50
CA MET A 451 -11.55 -18.96 -13.54
C MET A 451 -11.52 -18.02 -14.74
N LEU A 452 -10.38 -17.39 -15.05
CA LEU A 452 -10.20 -16.55 -16.22
C LEU A 452 -10.31 -17.35 -17.52
N ILE A 453 -9.72 -18.52 -17.63
CA ILE A 453 -9.81 -19.40 -18.82
C ILE A 453 -11.28 -19.76 -19.07
N CYS A 454 -12.00 -20.20 -18.05
CA CYS A 454 -13.44 -20.49 -18.17
C CYS A 454 -14.23 -19.26 -18.61
N PHE A 455 -13.88 -18.06 -18.10
CA PHE A 455 -14.49 -16.82 -18.51
C PHE A 455 -14.21 -16.49 -19.98
N ILE A 456 -12.98 -16.66 -20.46
CA ILE A 456 -12.64 -16.48 -21.88
C ILE A 456 -13.46 -17.44 -22.76
N ILE A 457 -13.59 -18.72 -22.36
CA ILE A 457 -14.42 -19.70 -23.08
C ILE A 457 -15.88 -19.23 -23.11
N LEU A 458 -16.41 -18.71 -22.00
CA LEU A 458 -17.75 -18.14 -21.94
C LEU A 458 -17.90 -16.97 -22.93
N LEU A 459 -16.95 -16.02 -22.95
CA LEU A 459 -16.98 -14.87 -23.87
C LEU A 459 -16.96 -15.28 -25.35
N ILE A 460 -16.14 -16.27 -25.71
CA ILE A 460 -16.08 -16.83 -27.08
C ILE A 460 -17.43 -17.43 -27.47
N ARG A 461 -18.08 -18.14 -26.56
CA ARG A 461 -19.43 -18.75 -26.82
C ARG A 461 -20.51 -17.72 -26.95
N LEU A 462 -20.53 -16.70 -26.09
CA LEU A 462 -21.51 -15.63 -26.09
C LEU A 462 -21.34 -14.66 -27.27
N ARG A 463 -20.13 -14.55 -27.82
CA ARG A 463 -19.76 -13.57 -28.87
C ARG A 463 -20.17 -12.14 -28.49
N LYS A 464 -20.18 -11.82 -27.22
CA LYS A 464 -20.63 -10.52 -26.69
C LYS A 464 -19.57 -9.97 -25.73
N LEU A 465 -18.97 -8.83 -26.07
CA LEU A 465 -17.96 -8.16 -25.28
C LEU A 465 -18.44 -6.73 -24.96
N ASP A 466 -19.16 -6.58 -23.85
CA ASP A 466 -19.58 -5.30 -23.29
C ASP A 466 -18.52 -4.69 -22.38
N ASP A 467 -18.78 -3.51 -21.75
CA ASP A 467 -17.80 -2.81 -20.92
C ASP A 467 -17.35 -3.66 -19.73
N LYS A 468 -18.28 -4.32 -19.04
CA LYS A 468 -17.97 -5.12 -17.84
C LYS A 468 -17.13 -6.35 -18.18
N ARG A 469 -17.43 -7.01 -19.30
CA ARG A 469 -16.68 -8.18 -19.77
C ARG A 469 -15.31 -7.80 -20.28
N LEU A 470 -15.20 -6.68 -21.02
CA LEU A 470 -13.92 -6.14 -21.45
C LEU A 470 -13.05 -5.76 -20.27
N TYR A 471 -13.61 -5.07 -19.27
CA TYR A 471 -12.87 -4.66 -18.07
C TYR A 471 -12.31 -5.87 -17.30
N ALA A 472 -13.15 -6.85 -17.00
CA ALA A 472 -12.73 -8.07 -16.29
C ALA A 472 -11.70 -8.88 -17.09
N LEU A 473 -11.89 -9.00 -18.43
CA LEU A 473 -10.94 -9.70 -19.30
C LEU A 473 -9.56 -9.05 -19.28
N LEU A 474 -9.49 -7.73 -19.43
CA LEU A 474 -8.22 -7.01 -19.46
C LEU A 474 -7.49 -7.06 -18.11
N LEU A 475 -8.21 -6.89 -17.01
CA LEU A 475 -7.60 -7.05 -15.68
C LEU A 475 -7.07 -8.47 -15.44
N GLY A 476 -7.86 -9.49 -15.79
CA GLY A 476 -7.43 -10.89 -15.65
C GLY A 476 -6.21 -11.22 -16.52
N LEU A 477 -6.15 -10.72 -17.75
CA LEU A 477 -5.01 -10.90 -18.65
C LEU A 477 -3.76 -10.15 -18.13
N CYS A 478 -3.91 -8.91 -17.65
CA CYS A 478 -2.81 -8.18 -17.02
C CYS A 478 -2.29 -8.92 -15.79
N ALA A 479 -3.19 -9.38 -14.91
CA ALA A 479 -2.80 -10.18 -13.73
C ALA A 479 -2.04 -11.46 -14.12
N THR A 480 -2.50 -12.17 -15.16
CA THR A 480 -1.78 -13.35 -15.67
C THR A 480 -0.40 -12.99 -16.19
N GLY A 481 -0.28 -11.86 -16.90
CA GLY A 481 1.02 -11.35 -17.37
C GLY A 481 1.98 -11.09 -16.20
N LEU A 482 1.49 -10.46 -15.11
CA LEU A 482 2.29 -10.20 -13.92
C LEU A 482 2.79 -11.47 -13.22
N VAL A 483 1.98 -12.53 -13.21
CA VAL A 483 2.39 -13.85 -12.70
C VAL A 483 3.46 -14.50 -13.58
N LEU A 484 3.39 -14.30 -14.89
CA LEU A 484 4.32 -14.95 -15.84
C LEU A 484 5.66 -14.20 -15.96
N ILE A 485 5.70 -12.88 -15.85
CA ILE A 485 6.92 -12.08 -16.01
C ILE A 485 8.06 -12.58 -15.13
N PRO A 486 7.89 -12.89 -13.82
CA PRO A 486 8.97 -13.38 -12.95
C PRO A 486 9.50 -14.78 -13.31
N GLU A 487 8.86 -15.47 -14.24
CA GLU A 487 9.35 -16.75 -14.75
C GLU A 487 10.35 -16.58 -15.91
N PHE A 488 10.53 -15.35 -16.42
CA PHE A 488 11.42 -15.05 -17.54
C PHE A 488 12.48 -14.02 -17.19
N ILE A 489 12.10 -12.97 -16.47
CA ILE A 489 12.98 -11.84 -16.13
C ILE A 489 12.77 -11.40 -14.68
N PHE A 490 13.80 -10.78 -14.11
CA PHE A 490 13.72 -10.15 -12.80
C PHE A 490 14.55 -8.86 -12.75
N VAL A 491 14.23 -7.98 -11.80
CA VAL A 491 15.00 -6.76 -11.53
C VAL A 491 16.12 -7.10 -10.55
N LYS A 492 17.35 -6.72 -10.89
CA LYS A 492 18.53 -7.01 -10.09
C LYS A 492 18.65 -6.05 -8.92
N ASP A 493 18.79 -6.60 -7.72
CA ASP A 493 19.07 -5.91 -6.46
C ASP A 493 20.23 -6.58 -5.71
N ILE A 494 20.46 -6.20 -4.46
CA ILE A 494 21.57 -6.76 -3.64
C ILE A 494 21.39 -8.25 -3.29
N TYR A 495 20.19 -8.80 -3.39
CA TYR A 495 19.87 -10.19 -3.02
C TYR A 495 20.07 -11.19 -4.15
N ILE A 496 20.78 -10.82 -5.23
CA ILE A 496 20.90 -11.58 -6.47
C ILE A 496 21.40 -13.03 -6.27
N ASP A 497 22.18 -13.31 -5.25
CA ASP A 497 22.82 -14.61 -5.06
C ASP A 497 21.85 -15.68 -4.52
N ALA A 498 21.00 -15.34 -3.55
CA ALA A 498 20.09 -16.28 -2.90
C ALA A 498 18.62 -16.05 -3.27
N PHE A 499 18.26 -14.83 -3.62
CA PHE A 499 16.87 -14.40 -3.85
C PHE A 499 16.70 -13.60 -5.16
N PRO A 500 17.25 -14.07 -6.30
CA PRO A 500 17.40 -13.22 -7.49
C PRO A 500 16.11 -12.61 -8.00
N ARG A 501 14.98 -13.31 -7.89
CA ARG A 501 13.67 -12.84 -8.36
C ARG A 501 12.63 -12.61 -7.25
N ALA A 502 13.04 -12.68 -5.98
CA ALA A 502 12.12 -12.58 -4.85
C ALA A 502 11.32 -11.29 -4.86
N ASN A 503 11.98 -10.14 -4.95
CA ASN A 503 11.33 -8.83 -5.00
C ASN A 503 10.46 -8.65 -6.24
N THR A 504 10.91 -9.13 -7.41
CA THR A 504 10.13 -9.06 -8.65
C THR A 504 8.86 -9.91 -8.53
N MET A 505 8.97 -11.16 -8.05
CA MET A 505 7.82 -12.05 -7.88
C MET A 505 6.85 -11.50 -6.82
N PHE A 506 7.37 -10.99 -5.72
CA PHE A 506 6.57 -10.37 -4.67
C PHE A 506 5.75 -9.20 -5.20
N LYS A 507 6.39 -8.19 -5.76
CA LYS A 507 5.71 -6.96 -6.19
C LYS A 507 4.71 -7.20 -7.32
N LEU A 508 5.08 -8.00 -8.33
CA LEU A 508 4.16 -8.32 -9.43
C LEU A 508 3.03 -9.25 -8.98
N GLY A 509 3.33 -10.24 -8.15
CA GLY A 509 2.34 -11.18 -7.59
C GLY A 509 1.32 -10.47 -6.70
N TYR A 510 1.75 -9.51 -5.91
CA TYR A 510 0.85 -8.73 -5.03
C TYR A 510 -0.23 -8.00 -5.83
N GLU A 511 0.16 -7.33 -6.91
CA GLU A 511 -0.76 -6.61 -7.79
C GLU A 511 -1.63 -7.55 -8.64
N ALA A 512 -1.06 -8.69 -9.07
CA ALA A 512 -1.85 -9.74 -9.71
C ALA A 512 -2.97 -10.25 -8.80
N PHE A 513 -2.70 -10.41 -7.50
CA PHE A 513 -3.68 -10.85 -6.52
C PHE A 513 -4.83 -9.84 -6.36
N ILE A 514 -4.53 -8.53 -6.31
CA ILE A 514 -5.54 -7.45 -6.25
C ILE A 514 -6.42 -7.48 -7.51
N MET A 515 -5.82 -7.60 -8.69
CA MET A 515 -6.56 -7.63 -9.95
C MET A 515 -7.45 -8.88 -10.07
N PHE A 516 -6.93 -10.07 -9.77
CA PHE A 516 -7.69 -11.31 -9.77
C PHE A 516 -8.82 -11.29 -8.74
N GLY A 517 -8.55 -10.80 -7.52
CA GLY A 517 -9.56 -10.63 -6.49
C GLY A 517 -10.70 -9.70 -6.93
N THR A 518 -10.35 -8.59 -7.57
CA THR A 518 -11.33 -7.65 -8.15
C THR A 518 -12.16 -8.32 -9.24
N CYS A 519 -11.56 -9.15 -10.11
CA CYS A 519 -12.27 -9.86 -11.16
C CYS A 519 -13.17 -10.98 -10.65
N SER A 520 -12.87 -11.58 -9.50
CA SER A 520 -13.52 -12.80 -9.01
C SER A 520 -15.05 -12.68 -8.93
N GLY A 521 -15.55 -11.63 -8.27
CA GLY A 521 -16.98 -11.40 -8.17
C GLY A 521 -17.64 -11.09 -9.52
N ILE A 522 -16.93 -10.37 -10.42
CA ILE A 522 -17.45 -10.04 -11.76
C ILE A 522 -17.63 -11.32 -12.58
N ILE A 523 -16.61 -12.19 -12.60
CA ILE A 523 -16.62 -13.42 -13.38
C ILE A 523 -17.68 -14.39 -12.83
N MET A 524 -17.72 -14.60 -11.51
CA MET A 524 -18.75 -15.47 -10.90
C MET A 524 -20.16 -14.97 -11.20
N ASN A 525 -20.38 -13.65 -11.14
CA ASN A 525 -21.66 -13.05 -11.48
C ASN A 525 -22.02 -13.26 -12.96
N GLU A 526 -21.05 -13.19 -13.88
CA GLU A 526 -21.30 -13.44 -15.30
C GLU A 526 -21.79 -14.88 -15.55
N PHE A 527 -21.16 -15.87 -14.93
CA PHE A 527 -21.63 -17.26 -15.02
C PHE A 527 -23.03 -17.43 -14.42
N TRP A 528 -23.28 -16.78 -13.28
CA TRP A 528 -24.59 -16.84 -12.62
C TRP A 528 -25.70 -16.19 -13.45
N GLU A 529 -25.48 -14.99 -14.00
CA GLU A 529 -26.47 -14.30 -14.82
C GLU A 529 -26.70 -15.03 -16.17
N THR A 530 -25.62 -15.49 -16.82
CA THR A 530 -25.74 -16.28 -18.05
C THR A 530 -26.52 -17.59 -17.80
N SER A 531 -26.41 -18.19 -16.61
CA SER A 531 -27.22 -19.39 -16.30
C SER A 531 -28.71 -19.15 -16.24
N LYS A 532 -29.16 -17.90 -16.03
CA LYS A 532 -30.57 -17.49 -16.04
C LYS A 532 -31.08 -17.15 -17.44
N GLU A 533 -30.16 -16.77 -18.36
CA GLU A 533 -30.47 -16.42 -19.74
C GLU A 533 -30.52 -17.64 -20.67
N GLU A 534 -29.93 -18.76 -20.28
CA GLU A 534 -29.84 -20.02 -21.03
C GLU A 534 -30.80 -21.07 -20.48
N GLU A 535 -31.06 -22.12 -21.25
CA GLU A 535 -31.94 -23.22 -20.88
C GLU A 535 -31.21 -24.59 -20.92
N GLY A 536 -31.82 -25.59 -20.30
CA GLY A 536 -31.36 -26.98 -20.32
C GLY A 536 -29.95 -27.19 -19.76
N TYR A 537 -29.16 -28.02 -20.44
CA TYR A 537 -27.82 -28.41 -20.00
C TYR A 537 -26.87 -27.21 -19.81
N LYS A 538 -26.93 -26.22 -20.68
CA LYS A 538 -26.08 -25.01 -20.62
C LYS A 538 -26.34 -24.22 -19.33
N ALA A 539 -27.60 -23.96 -19.00
CA ALA A 539 -28.00 -23.27 -17.78
C ALA A 539 -27.42 -23.99 -16.55
N HIS A 540 -27.54 -25.33 -16.50
CA HIS A 540 -27.00 -26.13 -15.41
C HIS A 540 -25.47 -26.07 -15.35
N LEU A 541 -24.78 -26.12 -16.50
CA LEU A 541 -23.31 -26.03 -16.56
C LEU A 541 -22.81 -24.70 -16.00
N TYR A 542 -23.38 -23.56 -16.45
CA TYR A 542 -22.96 -22.25 -16.00
C TYR A 542 -23.25 -22.03 -14.51
N LYS A 543 -24.41 -22.50 -14.04
CA LYS A 543 -24.75 -22.45 -12.61
C LYS A 543 -23.79 -23.28 -11.76
N LYS A 544 -23.48 -24.52 -12.18
CA LYS A 544 -22.50 -25.36 -11.50
C LYS A 544 -21.11 -24.71 -11.46
N THR A 545 -20.67 -24.11 -12.57
CA THR A 545 -19.38 -23.41 -12.63
C THR A 545 -19.34 -22.24 -11.64
N ALA A 546 -20.39 -21.40 -11.57
CA ALA A 546 -20.47 -20.32 -10.60
C ALA A 546 -20.42 -20.83 -9.14
N VAL A 547 -21.14 -21.92 -8.85
CA VAL A 547 -21.16 -22.54 -7.51
C VAL A 547 -19.78 -23.12 -7.16
N ILE A 548 -19.11 -23.82 -8.08
CA ILE A 548 -17.77 -24.36 -7.85
C ILE A 548 -16.79 -23.22 -7.54
N PHE A 549 -16.78 -22.14 -8.33
CA PHE A 549 -15.92 -21.00 -8.07
C PHE A 549 -16.21 -20.35 -6.72
N PHE A 550 -17.48 -20.24 -6.35
CA PHE A 550 -17.87 -19.71 -5.05
C PHE A 550 -17.39 -20.60 -3.88
N VAL A 551 -17.51 -21.92 -4.01
CA VAL A 551 -16.98 -22.86 -3.01
C VAL A 551 -15.47 -22.75 -2.89
N CYS A 552 -14.74 -22.74 -4.03
CA CYS A 552 -13.29 -22.55 -4.03
C CYS A 552 -12.89 -21.20 -3.37
N PHE A 553 -13.62 -20.14 -3.64
CA PHE A 553 -13.42 -18.84 -2.99
C PHE A 553 -13.62 -18.94 -1.46
N LEU A 554 -14.70 -19.58 -0.99
CA LEU A 554 -14.92 -19.76 0.45
C LEU A 554 -13.78 -20.55 1.13
N MET A 555 -13.22 -21.55 0.43
CA MET A 555 -12.05 -22.28 0.93
C MET A 555 -10.85 -21.35 1.11
N THR A 556 -10.59 -20.43 0.20
CA THR A 556 -9.47 -19.48 0.33
C THR A 556 -9.66 -18.45 1.44
N LEU A 557 -10.90 -18.09 1.80
CA LEU A 557 -11.18 -17.21 2.95
C LEU A 557 -10.77 -17.84 4.29
N GLY A 558 -10.71 -19.17 4.37
CA GLY A 558 -10.24 -19.88 5.55
C GLY A 558 -8.80 -19.53 5.95
N TYR A 559 -7.99 -19.03 4.99
CA TYR A 559 -6.64 -18.56 5.26
C TYR A 559 -6.62 -17.47 6.32
N PHE A 560 -7.40 -16.39 6.14
CA PHE A 560 -7.43 -15.27 7.08
C PHE A 560 -7.79 -15.72 8.50
N VAL A 561 -8.79 -16.58 8.62
CA VAL A 561 -9.24 -17.12 9.93
C VAL A 561 -8.14 -17.95 10.58
N THR A 562 -7.49 -18.84 9.80
CA THR A 562 -6.43 -19.72 10.32
C THR A 562 -5.20 -18.90 10.71
N ALA A 563 -4.76 -17.99 9.84
CA ALA A 563 -3.60 -17.16 10.08
C ALA A 563 -3.80 -16.20 11.26
N THR A 564 -4.99 -15.59 11.37
CA THR A 564 -5.32 -14.74 12.52
C THR A 564 -5.28 -15.54 13.83
N ARG A 565 -5.78 -16.80 13.84
CA ARG A 565 -5.72 -17.67 15.02
C ARG A 565 -4.29 -18.09 15.37
N GLN A 566 -3.45 -18.33 14.38
CA GLN A 566 -2.03 -18.66 14.61
C GLN A 566 -1.23 -17.45 15.09
N TRP A 567 -1.64 -16.23 14.68
CA TRP A 567 -0.95 -14.97 15.04
C TRP A 567 -1.45 -14.36 16.35
N ILE A 568 -2.68 -14.71 16.79
CA ILE A 568 -3.33 -14.23 18.00
C ILE A 568 -3.86 -15.43 18.78
N ASP A 569 -3.14 -15.84 19.82
CA ASP A 569 -3.48 -17.03 20.60
C ASP A 569 -4.75 -16.86 21.46
N ASP A 570 -4.97 -15.66 22.00
CA ASP A 570 -6.01 -15.42 22.99
C ASP A 570 -6.68 -14.05 22.79
N TYR A 571 -8.02 -14.05 22.78
CA TYR A 571 -8.88 -12.87 22.67
C TYR A 571 -9.49 -12.46 24.03
N SER A 572 -8.96 -12.94 25.15
CA SER A 572 -9.40 -12.53 26.48
C SER A 572 -9.11 -11.06 26.75
N LYS A 573 -9.81 -10.46 27.72
CA LYS A 573 -9.53 -9.08 28.15
C LYS A 573 -8.12 -8.92 28.72
N GLU A 574 -7.58 -9.95 29.32
CA GLU A 574 -6.25 -9.98 29.92
C GLU A 574 -5.15 -9.90 28.86
N ASN A 575 -5.43 -10.42 27.67
CA ASN A 575 -4.49 -10.38 26.53
C ASN A 575 -4.69 -9.16 25.61
N PHE A 576 -5.55 -8.21 25.96
CA PHE A 576 -5.73 -6.98 25.19
C PHE A 576 -4.50 -6.07 25.31
N LYS A 577 -3.67 -5.98 24.26
CA LYS A 577 -2.44 -5.18 24.21
C LYS A 577 -2.67 -3.71 23.87
N GLY A 578 -3.88 -3.36 23.40
CA GLY A 578 -4.26 -2.01 22.98
C GLY A 578 -3.91 -1.69 21.53
N PHE A 579 -4.10 -0.42 21.17
CA PHE A 579 -3.97 0.04 19.77
C PHE A 579 -2.61 0.71 19.47
N ASN A 580 -1.71 0.82 20.43
CA ASN A 580 -0.42 1.49 20.23
C ASN A 580 0.62 0.52 19.69
N ALA A 581 1.08 0.73 18.45
CA ALA A 581 2.08 -0.12 17.80
C ALA A 581 3.43 -0.16 18.55
N TYR A 582 3.74 0.86 19.33
CA TYR A 582 4.96 0.87 20.15
C TYR A 582 4.92 -0.06 21.36
N THR A 583 3.74 -0.56 21.75
CA THR A 583 3.61 -1.44 22.93
C THR A 583 4.51 -2.68 22.83
N SER A 584 4.61 -3.29 21.65
CA SER A 584 5.47 -4.45 21.42
C SER A 584 6.96 -4.11 21.56
N ILE A 585 7.39 -3.00 20.96
CA ILE A 585 8.79 -2.54 21.03
C ILE A 585 9.14 -2.15 22.46
N LYS A 586 8.25 -1.43 23.15
CA LYS A 586 8.42 -1.07 24.56
C LYS A 586 8.54 -2.30 25.46
N ASN A 587 7.69 -3.30 25.26
CA ASN A 587 7.74 -4.53 26.06
C ASN A 587 9.04 -5.32 25.83
N ALA A 588 9.51 -5.39 24.58
CA ALA A 588 10.77 -6.05 24.24
C ALA A 588 12.01 -5.35 24.81
N ASN A 589 11.91 -4.04 25.07
CA ASN A 589 12.99 -3.20 25.56
C ASN A 589 12.67 -2.55 26.92
N SER A 590 11.96 -3.27 27.79
CA SER A 590 11.45 -2.73 29.06
C SER A 590 12.52 -2.15 29.99
N TYR A 591 13.72 -2.70 29.96
CA TYR A 591 14.86 -2.25 30.76
C TYR A 591 15.37 -0.86 30.38
N ASP A 592 15.26 -0.48 29.08
CA ASP A 592 15.76 0.79 28.57
C ASP A 592 14.72 1.92 28.58
N LEU A 593 13.44 1.58 28.79
CA LEU A 593 12.34 2.54 28.57
C LEU A 593 12.46 3.81 29.39
N LYS A 594 12.82 3.69 30.67
CA LYS A 594 12.94 4.84 31.57
C LYS A 594 14.05 5.79 31.12
N ALA A 595 15.19 5.24 30.70
CA ALA A 595 16.30 6.03 30.17
C ALA A 595 15.92 6.72 28.86
N ILE A 596 15.20 6.03 27.95
CA ILE A 596 14.72 6.61 26.69
C ILE A 596 13.71 7.74 26.96
N GLU A 597 12.81 7.59 27.92
CA GLU A 597 11.86 8.64 28.32
C GLU A 597 12.57 9.85 28.95
N GLU A 598 13.64 9.63 29.74
CA GLU A 598 14.45 10.71 30.27
C GLU A 598 15.25 11.42 29.15
N LEU A 599 15.79 10.68 28.18
CA LEU A 599 16.41 11.28 26.99
C LEU A 599 15.45 12.20 26.25
N GLU A 600 14.20 11.77 26.02
CA GLU A 600 13.19 12.63 25.39
C GLU A 600 12.94 13.92 26.17
N LYS A 601 12.84 13.85 27.50
CA LYS A 601 12.68 15.04 28.37
C LYS A 601 13.88 15.98 28.30
N LEU A 602 15.11 15.44 28.31
CA LEU A 602 16.33 16.22 28.17
C LEU A 602 16.41 16.94 26.84
N VAL A 603 16.07 16.26 25.76
CA VAL A 603 16.03 16.84 24.41
C VAL A 603 14.94 17.91 24.31
N GLU A 604 13.73 17.66 24.82
CA GLU A 604 12.66 18.66 24.86
C GLU A 604 13.07 19.92 25.64
N ALA A 605 13.73 19.76 26.79
CA ALA A 605 14.22 20.85 27.61
C ALA A 605 15.32 21.66 26.91
N SER A 606 16.14 21.03 26.06
CA SER A 606 17.19 21.72 25.29
C SER A 606 16.63 22.50 24.09
N GLY A 607 15.40 22.23 23.66
CA GLY A 607 14.81 22.79 22.46
C GLY A 607 15.32 22.19 21.15
N ALA A 608 16.21 21.19 21.20
CA ALA A 608 16.63 20.43 20.03
C ALA A 608 15.47 19.57 19.51
N LYS A 609 15.42 19.33 18.19
CA LYS A 609 14.32 18.55 17.61
C LYS A 609 14.72 17.11 17.29
N GLN A 610 15.82 16.94 16.61
CA GLN A 610 16.37 15.64 16.20
C GLN A 610 17.89 15.62 16.42
N PRO A 611 18.36 15.58 17.70
CA PRO A 611 19.76 15.42 18.01
C PRO A 611 20.24 14.05 17.53
N ILE A 612 21.54 13.91 17.24
CA ILE A 612 22.11 12.63 16.88
C ILE A 612 22.44 11.87 18.17
N VAL A 613 21.80 10.71 18.33
CA VAL A 613 21.97 9.82 19.49
C VAL A 613 22.67 8.55 19.04
N LEU A 614 23.90 8.34 19.50
CA LEU A 614 24.60 7.08 19.25
C LEU A 614 23.95 5.96 20.05
N GLU A 615 23.59 4.87 19.39
CA GLU A 615 23.17 3.59 19.96
C GLU A 615 23.81 2.44 19.16
N ALA A 616 23.73 1.20 19.65
CA ALA A 616 24.28 0.04 18.94
C ALA A 616 23.57 -0.18 17.60
N ASP A 617 24.35 -0.29 16.53
CA ASP A 617 23.88 -0.77 15.24
C ASP A 617 23.54 -2.26 15.29
N GLY A 618 22.88 -2.79 14.27
CA GLY A 618 22.55 -4.22 14.22
C GLY A 618 22.14 -4.73 12.87
N ASP A 619 21.88 -6.03 12.82
CA ASP A 619 21.29 -6.67 11.67
C ASP A 619 19.78 -6.36 11.59
N SER A 620 19.24 -6.52 10.39
CA SER A 620 17.80 -6.37 10.14
C SER A 620 16.99 -7.31 11.05
N TYR A 621 15.84 -6.83 11.50
CA TYR A 621 14.88 -7.58 12.34
C TYR A 621 15.39 -7.84 13.78
N THR A 622 16.35 -7.06 14.26
CA THR A 622 16.83 -7.10 15.65
C THR A 622 16.23 -5.97 16.49
N ASN A 623 16.39 -6.05 17.82
CA ASN A 623 15.96 -5.02 18.77
C ASN A 623 16.93 -3.83 18.89
N THR A 624 18.07 -3.86 18.19
CA THR A 624 18.94 -2.70 18.07
C THR A 624 18.17 -1.53 17.42
N CYS A 625 18.65 -0.33 17.54
CA CYS A 625 17.98 0.88 17.02
C CYS A 625 16.66 1.25 17.73
N ARG A 626 16.45 0.74 18.95
CA ARG A 626 15.27 1.00 19.76
C ARG A 626 15.13 2.46 20.17
N VAL A 627 16.26 3.13 20.44
CA VAL A 627 16.27 4.54 20.86
C VAL A 627 15.81 5.40 19.68
N SER A 628 16.43 5.25 18.52
CA SER A 628 16.05 6.00 17.31
C SER A 628 14.60 5.75 16.90
N VAL A 629 14.12 4.51 16.92
CA VAL A 629 12.74 4.17 16.54
C VAL A 629 11.70 4.75 17.50
N LEU A 630 11.97 4.72 18.81
CA LEU A 630 11.04 5.23 19.82
C LEU A 630 11.01 6.76 19.88
N THR A 631 12.15 7.42 19.65
CA THR A 631 12.29 8.88 19.79
C THR A 631 12.22 9.65 18.47
N GLY A 632 12.57 9.02 17.33
CA GLY A 632 12.75 9.68 16.04
C GLY A 632 14.06 10.47 15.94
N TYR A 633 15.04 10.21 16.81
CA TYR A 633 16.36 10.83 16.77
C TYR A 633 17.30 9.99 15.90
N PRO A 634 18.01 10.60 14.93
CA PRO A 634 18.95 9.86 14.08
C PRO A 634 20.09 9.23 14.90
N THR A 635 20.50 8.02 14.51
CA THR A 635 21.71 7.37 15.00
C THR A 635 22.77 7.29 13.90
N VAL A 636 24.02 7.00 14.27
CA VAL A 636 25.15 6.93 13.31
C VAL A 636 24.93 5.82 12.29
N LEU A 637 24.54 4.63 12.76
CA LEU A 637 24.13 3.52 11.91
C LEU A 637 23.04 2.72 12.64
N GLY A 638 22.01 2.35 11.89
CA GLY A 638 20.95 1.44 12.35
C GLY A 638 21.08 0.03 11.80
N TRP A 639 20.03 -0.48 11.12
CA TRP A 639 20.08 -1.79 10.49
C TRP A 639 20.96 -1.78 9.24
N HIS A 640 22.18 -2.30 9.39
CA HIS A 640 23.22 -2.26 8.37
C HIS A 640 22.77 -2.75 6.98
N THR A 641 22.10 -3.90 6.89
CA THR A 641 21.67 -4.47 5.59
C THR A 641 20.64 -3.59 4.88
N HIS A 642 19.72 -2.97 5.63
CA HIS A 642 18.73 -2.04 5.07
C HIS A 642 19.40 -0.77 4.56
N GLU A 643 20.29 -0.17 5.33
CA GLU A 643 21.04 1.03 4.95
C GLU A 643 21.92 0.77 3.72
N TRP A 644 22.59 -0.39 3.68
CA TRP A 644 23.34 -0.80 2.51
C TRP A 644 22.45 -0.90 1.26
N LEU A 645 21.28 -1.55 1.35
CA LEU A 645 20.33 -1.65 0.25
C LEU A 645 19.88 -0.27 -0.23
N TRP A 646 19.51 0.62 0.68
CA TRP A 646 18.94 1.92 0.34
C TRP A 646 19.99 2.86 -0.25
N HIS A 647 21.17 2.90 0.30
CA HIS A 647 22.27 3.77 -0.18
C HIS A 647 23.11 3.14 -1.28
N ASN A 648 22.87 1.85 -1.63
CA ASN A 648 23.62 1.09 -2.63
C ASN A 648 25.14 1.18 -2.47
N SER A 649 25.63 1.21 -1.21
CA SER A 649 27.04 1.36 -0.87
C SER A 649 27.40 0.54 0.36
N HIS A 650 27.90 -0.68 0.14
CA HIS A 650 28.35 -1.56 1.22
C HIS A 650 29.52 -0.94 1.98
N SER A 651 30.57 -0.48 1.29
CA SER A 651 31.78 0.04 1.93
C SER A 651 31.53 1.27 2.80
N TYR A 652 30.59 2.13 2.40
CA TYR A 652 30.23 3.32 3.18
C TYR A 652 29.49 2.94 4.49
N MET A 653 28.57 1.99 4.41
CA MET A 653 27.84 1.54 5.60
C MET A 653 28.71 0.66 6.51
N GLU A 654 29.57 -0.17 5.93
CA GLU A 654 30.53 -0.97 6.69
C GLU A 654 31.52 -0.09 7.47
N GLN A 655 32.00 1.03 6.88
CA GLN A 655 32.83 1.96 7.62
C GLN A 655 32.11 2.58 8.81
N ARG A 656 30.82 2.93 8.67
CA ARG A 656 30.02 3.43 9.80
C ARG A 656 29.87 2.38 10.90
N ARG A 657 29.71 1.09 10.52
CA ARG A 657 29.63 -0.02 11.47
C ARG A 657 30.91 -0.14 12.31
N ILE A 658 32.06 -0.08 11.64
CA ILE A 658 33.37 -0.08 12.31
C ILE A 658 33.52 1.14 13.21
N ASP A 659 33.15 2.32 12.71
CA ASP A 659 33.26 3.56 13.48
C ASP A 659 32.39 3.54 14.77
N VAL A 660 31.16 2.96 14.70
CA VAL A 660 30.29 2.79 15.87
C VAL A 660 30.90 1.82 16.87
N GLU A 661 31.47 0.71 16.41
CA GLU A 661 32.18 -0.26 17.26
C GLU A 661 33.38 0.41 17.93
N ASP A 662 34.22 1.16 17.19
CA ASP A 662 35.36 1.87 17.71
C ASP A 662 34.98 2.92 18.76
N ILE A 663 33.85 3.61 18.61
CA ILE A 663 33.37 4.57 19.63
C ILE A 663 33.10 3.86 20.96
N TYR A 664 32.51 2.66 20.95
CA TYR A 664 32.18 1.95 22.19
C TYR A 664 33.35 1.20 22.78
N THR A 665 34.30 0.72 21.96
CA THR A 665 35.32 -0.26 22.39
C THR A 665 36.76 0.25 22.41
N SER A 666 37.06 1.38 21.74
CA SER A 666 38.43 1.90 21.65
C SER A 666 38.96 2.38 23.00
N GLU A 667 40.22 2.00 23.30
CA GLU A 667 41.00 2.50 24.48
C GLU A 667 41.63 3.89 24.24
N ASP A 668 41.64 4.39 23.00
CA ASP A 668 42.17 5.71 22.65
C ASP A 668 41.07 6.79 22.63
N ALA A 669 41.09 7.64 23.64
CA ALA A 669 40.17 8.78 23.78
C ALA A 669 40.19 9.75 22.60
N ASN A 670 41.33 9.87 21.86
CA ASN A 670 41.40 10.73 20.68
C ASN A 670 40.61 10.14 19.48
N VAL A 671 40.69 8.82 19.32
CA VAL A 671 39.88 8.11 18.29
C VAL A 671 38.40 8.31 18.58
N VAL A 672 37.98 8.06 19.83
CA VAL A 672 36.56 8.23 20.23
C VAL A 672 36.11 9.67 20.00
N ARG A 673 36.87 10.67 20.43
CA ARG A 673 36.54 12.09 20.22
C ARG A 673 36.44 12.42 18.75
N HIS A 674 37.41 11.99 17.94
CA HIS A 674 37.38 12.21 16.49
C HIS A 674 36.12 11.65 15.81
N LEU A 675 35.72 10.45 16.18
CA LEU A 675 34.55 9.79 15.61
C LEU A 675 33.22 10.43 16.05
N LEU A 676 33.10 10.81 17.33
CA LEU A 676 31.94 11.57 17.83
C LEU A 676 31.81 12.92 17.12
N ASP A 677 32.94 13.60 16.86
CA ASP A 677 32.96 14.86 16.11
C ASP A 677 32.65 14.66 14.62
N LYS A 678 33.15 13.59 13.99
CA LYS A 678 32.89 13.22 12.60
C LYS A 678 31.38 13.08 12.32
N TYR A 679 30.66 12.45 13.24
CA TYR A 679 29.21 12.21 13.07
C TYR A 679 28.34 13.25 13.79
N ASN A 680 28.90 14.28 14.39
CA ASN A 680 28.19 15.29 15.16
C ASN A 680 27.28 14.70 16.24
N VAL A 681 27.76 13.68 16.98
CA VAL A 681 26.99 13.00 18.02
C VAL A 681 26.70 13.97 19.17
N ASP A 682 25.41 14.13 19.52
CA ASP A 682 24.97 14.95 20.63
C ASP A 682 24.89 14.15 21.94
N TYR A 683 24.43 12.90 21.84
CA TYR A 683 24.30 12.00 23.00
C TYR A 683 24.86 10.61 22.68
N VAL A 684 25.50 9.99 23.65
CA VAL A 684 25.86 8.56 23.65
C VAL A 684 24.91 7.84 24.59
N TYR A 685 24.24 6.80 24.08
CA TYR A 685 23.39 5.93 24.87
C TYR A 685 24.09 4.60 25.11
N ILE A 686 24.08 4.14 26.35
CA ILE A 686 24.66 2.84 26.79
C ILE A 686 23.53 2.11 27.52
N GLY A 687 23.12 0.95 27.02
CA GLY A 687 22.07 0.16 27.63
C GLY A 687 22.14 -1.31 27.26
N SER A 688 21.02 -2.00 27.32
CA SER A 688 20.94 -3.46 27.19
C SER A 688 21.50 -4.00 25.87
N CYS A 689 21.24 -3.34 24.75
CA CYS A 689 21.70 -3.79 23.43
C CYS A 689 23.20 -3.56 23.25
N GLU A 690 23.75 -2.46 23.76
CA GLU A 690 25.18 -2.15 23.73
C GLU A 690 25.98 -3.20 24.50
N TYR A 691 25.58 -3.53 25.73
CA TYR A 691 26.22 -4.60 26.52
C TYR A 691 26.01 -6.00 25.93
N SER A 692 24.92 -6.23 25.19
CA SER A 692 24.72 -7.51 24.52
C SER A 692 25.59 -7.69 23.28
N LYS A 693 25.94 -6.57 22.64
CA LYS A 693 26.68 -6.57 21.36
C LYS A 693 28.19 -6.51 21.57
N TYR A 694 28.68 -5.66 22.49
CA TYR A 694 30.09 -5.41 22.69
C TYR A 694 30.60 -6.12 23.96
N GLU A 695 31.64 -6.94 23.81
CA GLU A 695 32.24 -7.69 24.95
C GLU A 695 32.77 -6.74 26.03
N VAL A 696 33.36 -5.61 25.62
CA VAL A 696 33.88 -4.59 26.48
C VAL A 696 33.47 -3.21 25.98
N ILE A 697 32.77 -2.45 26.82
CA ILE A 697 32.47 -1.03 26.57
C ILE A 697 33.42 -0.20 27.42
N GLN A 698 34.08 0.80 26.83
CA GLN A 698 35.02 1.69 27.49
C GLN A 698 34.28 2.86 28.17
N ASN A 699 33.44 2.54 29.19
CA ASN A 699 32.58 3.51 29.85
C ASN A 699 33.37 4.73 30.35
N GLY A 700 34.54 4.52 31.00
CA GLY A 700 35.33 5.65 31.53
C GLY A 700 35.86 6.59 30.43
N ILE A 701 36.14 6.07 29.22
CA ILE A 701 36.52 6.92 28.08
C ILE A 701 35.30 7.67 27.60
N LEU A 702 34.15 6.99 27.42
CA LEU A 702 32.89 7.61 26.98
C LEU A 702 32.42 8.71 27.93
N GLU A 703 32.48 8.48 29.25
CA GLU A 703 32.19 9.48 30.30
C GLU A 703 33.11 10.71 30.20
N SER A 704 34.39 10.51 29.81
CA SER A 704 35.33 11.62 29.60
C SER A 704 35.02 12.47 28.38
N MET A 705 34.17 11.99 27.47
CA MET A 705 33.75 12.70 26.24
C MET A 705 32.68 13.76 26.47
N GLY A 706 31.95 13.72 27.59
CA GLY A 706 30.86 14.64 27.87
C GLY A 706 30.42 14.64 29.33
N GLN A 707 29.16 15.02 29.54
CA GLN A 707 28.51 15.02 30.84
C GLN A 707 27.55 13.84 30.94
N VAL A 708 27.70 12.97 31.93
CA VAL A 708 26.67 11.97 32.26
C VAL A 708 25.43 12.73 32.76
N VAL A 709 24.36 12.67 31.99
CA VAL A 709 23.07 13.37 32.27
C VAL A 709 22.01 12.44 32.82
N TYR A 710 22.22 11.15 32.69
CA TYR A 710 21.37 10.09 33.26
C TYR A 710 22.18 8.84 33.53
N TRP A 711 21.93 8.17 34.64
CA TRP A 711 22.42 6.84 34.93
C TRP A 711 21.48 6.07 35.86
N GLU A 712 21.37 4.78 35.64
CA GLU A 712 20.57 3.84 36.46
C GLU A 712 21.21 2.45 36.42
N ASN A 713 21.18 1.73 37.54
CA ASN A 713 21.52 0.31 37.55
C ASN A 713 20.26 -0.50 37.18
N SER A 714 20.35 -1.31 36.17
CA SER A 714 19.30 -2.26 35.83
C SER A 714 19.16 -3.35 36.89
N ASP A 715 18.02 -4.05 36.93
CA ASP A 715 17.81 -5.20 37.84
C ASP A 715 18.81 -6.33 37.61
N THR A 716 19.52 -6.34 36.46
CA THR A 716 20.59 -7.30 36.12
C THR A 716 21.95 -6.82 36.52
N GLY A 717 22.09 -5.64 37.13
CA GLY A 717 23.34 -5.04 37.53
C GLY A 717 24.14 -4.34 36.42
N GLN A 718 23.55 -4.20 35.23
CA GLN A 718 24.12 -3.41 34.12
C GLN A 718 23.83 -1.93 34.32
N LEU A 719 24.81 -1.08 34.06
CA LEU A 719 24.67 0.37 34.14
C LEU A 719 24.06 0.91 32.83
N ILE A 720 22.94 1.60 32.93
CA ILE A 720 22.36 2.32 31.80
C ILE A 720 22.74 3.77 31.92
N GLU A 721 23.33 4.34 30.87
CA GLU A 721 23.85 5.70 30.89
C GLU A 721 23.45 6.51 29.64
N ILE A 722 23.29 7.81 29.85
CA ILE A 722 23.18 8.80 28.77
C ILE A 722 24.24 9.86 29.00
N ILE A 723 25.14 9.99 28.03
CA ILE A 723 26.23 10.96 28.06
C ILE A 723 25.94 12.06 27.05
N LYS A 724 25.82 13.30 27.53
CA LYS A 724 25.66 14.47 26.64
C LYS A 724 27.03 14.92 26.19
N VAL A 725 27.33 14.85 24.91
CA VAL A 725 28.62 15.18 24.28
C VAL A 725 28.68 16.66 23.88
N ARG A 726 27.52 17.19 23.38
CA ARG A 726 27.39 18.57 22.87
C ARG A 726 26.26 19.35 23.48
#